data_f4749ce8e516c649248dcdb24b31f53e
#
_entry.id   f4749ce8e516c649248dcdb24b31f53e
#
_cell.length_a   1.000
_cell.length_b   1.000
_cell.length_c   1.000
_cell.angle_alpha   90.00
_cell.angle_beta   90.00
_cell.angle_gamma   90.00
#
_symmetry.space_group_name_H-M   'P 1'
#
loop_
_entity.id
_entity.type
_entity.pdbx_description
1 polymer ?
#
loop_
_entity_poly.entity_id
_entity_poly.type
_entity_poly.pdbx_seq_one_letter_code
_entity_poly.pdbx_strand_id
1 'polypeptide(L)'
;MDRFELVSDYSPTGDQPQAIELLSAGLEAGLNEQVLLGVTGSGKTFTMANIIAKANRPTLVLAHNKTLAAQLCSEFREFFPNNAVEYFISYYDYYQPEAYIAHTDTYIEKDSSVNEEIDRLRHSATSALFERRDVIVVSSVSCLYGLGDPIDYKSMVISLRVGQERPIDDVLRKLSEIRYERNDLDFSRNKFRVRGDTLEIYPAYWSGRAIRVEFFGDEIDRIAEINAVSGMVERYIDHVAIYPASHYVASREKLQRAMQEIRVECDAQVELFKSQDKLLEAQRIAQRTAYDLEMLTEIGFCNGIENYSRVIQGREPGTPPTTLLDYFPDDFLLFIDESHVTLPQCRAMYAGDRSRKDALVNYGFRLPSAYDNRPLNFTEFTQKLNQTIYVSATPGEYEVTRSGQTVEQVIRPTGLLDPIVEVRPIEGQIDDLIGEINARSQRNERTLVTTLTKKMAEDLTVYLQKAGIKVRYMHSDIGAMERMEIIRDLRMAKFDVLIGINLLREGLDLPEVSLVAILDADKEGFLRSETSLIQTIGRAARNAEGKVVMYADRITPSMETAIRETERRRGIQNAYNESHGIVPKTVIKSVRDLIEISSPTAERKGRAGIKLTKAEKEKEIARLEKQMKEAARMMEYEYAAILRDQIIELRGK
;
A
#
# COMPACT_ATOMS: atom_id res chain seq x y z
N MET A 1 19.95 2.63 13.66
CA MET A 1 19.80 1.35 14.41
C MET A 1 19.92 0.23 13.39
N ASP A 2 20.62 -0.85 13.71
CA ASP A 2 20.83 -1.94 12.73
C ASP A 2 20.12 -3.24 13.13
N ARG A 3 19.19 -3.14 14.09
CA ARG A 3 18.48 -4.31 14.63
C ARG A 3 17.01 -4.01 14.82
N PHE A 4 16.16 -4.98 14.46
CA PHE A 4 14.74 -4.94 14.72
C PHE A 4 14.45 -5.19 16.20
N GLU A 5 13.61 -4.34 16.79
CA GLU A 5 13.12 -4.44 18.17
C GLU A 5 11.61 -4.67 18.14
N LEU A 6 11.20 -5.93 18.34
CA LEU A 6 9.78 -6.29 18.43
C LEU A 6 9.22 -5.87 19.78
N VAL A 7 8.23 -5.00 19.78
CA VAL A 7 7.50 -4.55 20.97
C VAL A 7 6.07 -5.06 20.88
N SER A 8 5.66 -5.90 21.85
CA SER A 8 4.31 -6.46 21.87
C SER A 8 3.92 -6.87 23.28
N ASP A 9 2.65 -6.63 23.63
CA ASP A 9 2.03 -7.15 24.86
C ASP A 9 1.64 -8.63 24.72
N TYR A 10 1.77 -9.21 23.51
CA TYR A 10 1.43 -10.59 23.20
C TYR A 10 2.68 -11.46 23.14
N SER A 11 2.55 -12.71 23.55
CA SER A 11 3.51 -13.78 23.30
C SER A 11 2.99 -14.76 22.27
N PRO A 12 3.86 -15.42 21.47
CA PRO A 12 3.42 -16.43 20.52
C PRO A 12 2.68 -17.58 21.22
N THR A 13 1.50 -17.93 20.69
CA THR A 13 0.62 -18.99 21.24
C THR A 13 0.09 -19.90 20.13
N GLY A 14 -0.48 -21.04 20.50
CA GLY A 14 -1.00 -22.03 19.54
C GLY A 14 0.10 -22.58 18.65
N ASP A 15 -0.09 -22.51 17.34
CA ASP A 15 0.87 -22.96 16.33
C ASP A 15 1.98 -21.94 16.05
N GLN A 16 1.85 -20.69 16.55
CA GLN A 16 2.79 -19.61 16.25
C GLN A 16 4.23 -19.92 16.65
N PRO A 17 4.52 -20.43 17.88
CA PRO A 17 5.90 -20.77 18.27
C PRO A 17 6.56 -21.74 17.28
N GLN A 18 5.85 -22.81 16.92
CA GLN A 18 6.34 -23.81 15.98
C GLN A 18 6.52 -23.23 14.57
N ALA A 19 5.56 -22.42 14.10
CA ALA A 19 5.64 -21.78 12.80
C ALA A 19 6.84 -20.81 12.71
N ILE A 20 7.06 -20.00 13.73
CA ILE A 20 8.21 -19.08 13.82
C ILE A 20 9.53 -19.87 13.79
N GLU A 21 9.62 -20.95 14.58
CA GLU A 21 10.83 -21.77 14.65
C GLU A 21 11.14 -22.45 13.31
N LEU A 22 10.17 -23.15 12.72
CA LEU A 22 10.35 -23.89 11.46
C LEU A 22 10.69 -22.95 10.31
N LEU A 23 9.96 -21.84 10.14
CA LEU A 23 10.22 -20.89 9.06
C LEU A 23 11.56 -20.17 9.23
N SER A 24 11.93 -19.83 10.46
CA SER A 24 13.25 -19.23 10.75
C SER A 24 14.39 -20.22 10.49
N ALA A 25 14.25 -21.46 10.92
CA ALA A 25 15.23 -22.51 10.63
C ALA A 25 15.36 -22.77 9.11
N GLY A 26 14.26 -22.70 8.37
CA GLY A 26 14.28 -22.78 6.91
C GLY A 26 15.05 -21.63 6.27
N LEU A 27 14.92 -20.40 6.78
CA LEU A 27 15.72 -19.25 6.32
C LEU A 27 17.21 -19.46 6.62
N GLU A 28 17.56 -19.92 7.81
CA GLU A 28 18.96 -20.24 8.21
C GLU A 28 19.55 -21.39 7.38
N ALA A 29 18.73 -22.37 7.01
CA ALA A 29 19.12 -23.48 6.14
C ALA A 29 19.23 -23.09 4.66
N GLY A 30 18.89 -21.85 4.29
CA GLY A 30 18.98 -21.34 2.92
C GLY A 30 17.84 -21.77 2.01
N LEU A 31 16.66 -22.13 2.54
CA LEU A 31 15.49 -22.39 1.71
C LEU A 31 15.06 -21.11 1.01
N ASN A 32 14.99 -21.14 -0.31
CA ASN A 32 14.62 -19.98 -1.12
C ASN A 32 13.13 -19.63 -1.00
N GLU A 33 12.26 -20.61 -0.93
CA GLU A 33 10.81 -20.43 -0.93
C GLU A 33 10.16 -21.31 0.15
N GLN A 34 9.27 -20.73 0.95
CA GLN A 34 8.55 -21.41 2.02
C GLN A 34 7.09 -20.92 2.05
N VAL A 35 6.17 -21.72 2.58
CA VAL A 35 4.76 -21.36 2.74
C VAL A 35 4.39 -21.34 4.22
N LEU A 36 3.76 -20.22 4.65
CA LEU A 36 2.97 -20.15 5.87
C LEU A 36 1.49 -20.31 5.51
N LEU A 37 0.94 -21.50 5.70
CA LEU A 37 -0.47 -21.79 5.54
C LEU A 37 -1.20 -21.36 6.82
N GLY A 38 -1.61 -20.11 6.90
CA GLY A 38 -2.22 -19.53 8.10
C GLY A 38 -3.68 -19.18 7.90
N VAL A 39 -4.57 -19.75 8.72
CA VAL A 39 -6.00 -19.45 8.65
C VAL A 39 -6.30 -18.00 9.03
N THR A 40 -7.46 -17.51 8.63
CA THR A 40 -7.91 -16.16 9.01
C THR A 40 -8.03 -16.05 10.54
N GLY A 41 -7.41 -15.04 11.13
CA GLY A 41 -7.44 -14.82 12.58
C GLY A 41 -6.41 -15.62 13.40
N SER A 42 -5.51 -16.39 12.78
CA SER A 42 -4.44 -17.10 13.50
C SER A 42 -3.27 -16.20 13.93
N GLY A 43 -3.27 -14.92 13.55
CA GLY A 43 -2.20 -13.98 13.89
C GLY A 43 -0.99 -14.06 12.96
N LYS A 44 -1.19 -14.29 11.67
CA LYS A 44 -0.12 -14.35 10.65
C LYS A 44 0.83 -13.15 10.70
N THR A 45 0.29 -11.93 10.84
CA THR A 45 1.11 -10.70 10.92
C THR A 45 2.08 -10.73 12.11
N PHE A 46 1.63 -11.23 13.26
CA PHE A 46 2.48 -11.37 14.43
C PHE A 46 3.56 -12.46 14.24
N THR A 47 3.24 -13.55 13.57
CA THR A 47 4.21 -14.57 13.17
C THR A 47 5.25 -13.99 12.21
N MET A 48 4.84 -13.22 11.19
CA MET A 48 5.75 -12.51 10.30
C MET A 48 6.66 -11.55 11.08
N ALA A 49 6.11 -10.77 12.00
CA ALA A 49 6.88 -9.82 12.82
C ALA A 49 7.98 -10.53 13.65
N ASN A 50 7.66 -11.68 14.26
CA ASN A 50 8.64 -12.48 15.00
C ASN A 50 9.75 -13.03 14.10
N ILE A 51 9.40 -13.49 12.88
CA ILE A 51 10.39 -13.97 11.89
C ILE A 51 11.28 -12.82 11.44
N ILE A 52 10.73 -11.63 11.16
CA ILE A 52 11.49 -10.43 10.79
C ILE A 52 12.48 -10.04 11.87
N ALA A 53 12.03 -10.00 13.14
CA ALA A 53 12.88 -9.67 14.27
C ALA A 53 14.04 -10.69 14.43
N LYS A 54 13.76 -11.98 14.21
CA LYS A 54 14.75 -13.07 14.31
C LYS A 54 15.73 -13.06 13.14
N ALA A 55 15.24 -12.89 11.91
CA ALA A 55 16.07 -12.84 10.70
C ALA A 55 16.94 -11.58 10.64
N ASN A 56 16.47 -10.47 11.20
CA ASN A 56 17.17 -9.18 11.29
C ASN A 56 17.70 -8.67 9.93
N ARG A 57 16.87 -8.74 8.88
CA ARG A 57 17.19 -8.33 7.51
C ARG A 57 16.16 -7.34 6.97
N PRO A 58 16.54 -6.38 6.09
CA PRO A 58 15.58 -5.55 5.38
C PRO A 58 14.49 -6.41 4.76
N THR A 59 13.24 -6.03 4.94
CA THR A 59 12.10 -6.86 4.58
C THR A 59 11.12 -6.12 3.70
N LEU A 60 10.70 -6.76 2.61
CA LEU A 60 9.57 -6.34 1.79
C LEU A 60 8.35 -7.21 2.10
N VAL A 61 7.23 -6.56 2.37
CA VAL A 61 5.93 -7.23 2.53
C VAL A 61 5.04 -6.80 1.38
N LEU A 62 4.72 -7.73 0.50
CA LEU A 62 3.93 -7.49 -0.71
C LEU A 62 2.48 -7.88 -0.49
N ALA A 63 1.56 -6.94 -0.70
CA ALA A 63 0.12 -7.12 -0.61
C ALA A 63 -0.55 -6.81 -1.96
N HIS A 64 -1.67 -7.47 -2.27
CA HIS A 64 -2.37 -7.33 -3.55
C HIS A 64 -3.13 -6.00 -3.73
N ASN A 65 -3.43 -5.27 -2.66
CA ASN A 65 -4.13 -3.99 -2.74
C ASN A 65 -3.67 -2.97 -1.69
N LYS A 66 -4.04 -1.69 -1.92
CA LYS A 66 -3.66 -0.56 -1.05
C LYS A 66 -4.21 -0.69 0.38
N THR A 67 -5.44 -1.19 0.54
CA THR A 67 -6.12 -1.31 1.84
C THR A 67 -5.44 -2.34 2.74
N LEU A 68 -5.13 -3.52 2.20
CA LEU A 68 -4.40 -4.55 2.95
C LEU A 68 -2.98 -4.09 3.28
N ALA A 69 -2.29 -3.45 2.33
CA ALA A 69 -0.97 -2.88 2.57
C ALA A 69 -1.00 -1.82 3.69
N ALA A 70 -2.03 -0.97 3.74
CA ALA A 70 -2.20 0.02 4.80
C ALA A 70 -2.43 -0.64 6.17
N GLN A 71 -3.28 -1.66 6.23
CA GLN A 71 -3.52 -2.42 7.45
C GLN A 71 -2.24 -3.07 7.96
N LEU A 72 -1.52 -3.80 7.10
CA LEU A 72 -0.25 -4.44 7.47
C LEU A 72 0.80 -3.42 7.93
N CYS A 73 0.91 -2.29 7.24
CA CYS A 73 1.82 -1.21 7.63
C CYS A 73 1.49 -0.67 9.04
N SER A 74 0.20 -0.48 9.35
CA SER A 74 -0.24 -0.07 10.70
C SER A 74 0.11 -1.11 11.76
N GLU A 75 -0.17 -2.40 11.49
CA GLU A 75 0.14 -3.50 12.41
C GLU A 75 1.66 -3.61 12.64
N PHE A 76 2.48 -3.52 11.59
CA PHE A 76 3.94 -3.55 11.76
C PHE A 76 4.49 -2.32 12.48
N ARG A 77 3.90 -1.13 12.32
CA ARG A 77 4.29 0.06 13.11
C ARG A 77 3.98 -0.10 14.60
N GLU A 78 2.92 -0.82 14.96
CA GLU A 78 2.63 -1.17 16.34
C GLU A 78 3.67 -2.14 16.91
N PHE A 79 4.11 -3.14 16.10
CA PHE A 79 5.11 -4.12 16.52
C PHE A 79 6.56 -3.59 16.49
N PHE A 80 6.86 -2.61 15.66
CA PHE A 80 8.21 -2.05 15.47
C PHE A 80 8.22 -0.53 15.60
N PRO A 81 7.84 0.03 16.77
CA PRO A 81 7.71 1.49 16.95
C PRO A 81 9.04 2.24 16.84
N ASN A 82 10.18 1.56 17.01
CA ASN A 82 11.52 2.15 16.97
C ASN A 82 12.26 1.90 15.65
N ASN A 83 11.70 1.11 14.76
CA ASN A 83 12.29 0.76 13.46
C ASN A 83 11.60 1.48 12.30
N ALA A 84 12.19 1.44 11.12
CA ALA A 84 11.59 2.05 9.94
C ALA A 84 10.53 1.12 9.34
N VAL A 85 9.26 1.48 9.46
CA VAL A 85 8.15 0.80 8.80
C VAL A 85 7.54 1.73 7.77
N GLU A 86 7.86 1.47 6.52
CA GLU A 86 7.59 2.34 5.39
C GLU A 86 6.43 1.81 4.53
N TYR A 87 5.77 2.73 3.84
CA TYR A 87 4.61 2.42 3.02
C TYR A 87 4.86 2.80 1.57
N PHE A 88 4.76 1.83 0.64
CA PHE A 88 5.06 2.06 -0.76
C PHE A 88 3.93 1.54 -1.67
N ILE A 89 3.06 2.44 -2.10
CA ILE A 89 1.94 2.14 -3.00
C ILE A 89 1.93 3.08 -4.21
N SER A 90 0.99 2.88 -5.12
CA SER A 90 0.75 3.84 -6.21
C SER A 90 0.32 5.19 -5.64
N TYR A 91 1.05 6.26 -6.01
CA TYR A 91 0.83 7.62 -5.52
C TYR A 91 -0.34 8.35 -6.20
N TYR A 92 -1.06 7.68 -7.08
CA TYR A 92 -2.25 8.24 -7.73
C TYR A 92 -3.51 7.95 -6.90
N ASP A 93 -4.26 9.01 -6.55
CA ASP A 93 -5.61 8.88 -6.00
C ASP A 93 -6.59 8.48 -7.10
N TYR A 94 -6.43 9.11 -8.26
CA TYR A 94 -7.10 8.77 -9.50
C TYR A 94 -6.03 8.55 -10.57
N TYR A 95 -6.17 7.50 -11.35
CA TYR A 95 -5.25 7.17 -12.44
C TYR A 95 -6.01 6.64 -13.65
N GLN A 96 -6.08 7.47 -14.67
CA GLN A 96 -6.47 7.07 -16.02
C GLN A 96 -5.21 6.95 -16.86
N PRO A 97 -4.77 5.74 -17.21
CA PRO A 97 -3.60 5.58 -18.05
C PRO A 97 -3.85 6.15 -19.44
N GLU A 98 -2.81 6.72 -20.03
CA GLU A 98 -2.83 7.09 -21.44
C GLU A 98 -3.19 5.86 -22.30
N ALA A 99 -4.15 5.99 -23.20
CA ALA A 99 -4.60 4.91 -24.07
C ALA A 99 -5.12 5.44 -25.41
N TYR A 100 -5.07 4.59 -26.41
CA TYR A 100 -5.67 4.89 -27.69
C TYR A 100 -6.58 3.74 -28.12
N ILE A 101 -7.81 4.08 -28.49
CA ILE A 101 -8.84 3.14 -28.94
C ILE A 101 -9.01 3.31 -30.44
N ALA A 102 -8.34 2.47 -31.22
CA ALA A 102 -8.24 2.62 -32.67
C ALA A 102 -9.59 2.56 -33.40
N HIS A 103 -10.56 1.75 -32.96
CA HIS A 103 -11.85 1.59 -33.64
C HIS A 103 -12.77 2.81 -33.47
N THR A 104 -12.55 3.65 -32.48
CA THR A 104 -13.30 4.90 -32.27
C THR A 104 -12.47 6.14 -32.52
N ASP A 105 -11.20 5.99 -32.92
CA ASP A 105 -10.20 7.08 -33.02
C ASP A 105 -10.17 7.97 -31.76
N THR A 106 -10.24 7.33 -30.58
CA THR A 106 -10.32 8.05 -29.33
C THR A 106 -8.99 7.96 -28.60
N TYR A 107 -8.33 9.10 -28.46
CA TYR A 107 -7.16 9.24 -27.58
C TYR A 107 -7.62 9.64 -26.19
N ILE A 108 -7.20 8.86 -25.21
CA ILE A 108 -7.41 9.11 -23.78
C ILE A 108 -6.09 9.64 -23.24
N GLU A 109 -6.07 10.90 -22.89
CA GLU A 109 -4.90 11.50 -22.25
C GLU A 109 -4.69 10.92 -20.85
N LYS A 110 -3.43 10.81 -20.44
CA LYS A 110 -3.10 10.46 -19.06
C LYS A 110 -3.70 11.52 -18.13
N ASP A 111 -4.65 11.11 -17.31
CA ASP A 111 -5.20 11.94 -16.24
C ASP A 111 -4.87 11.30 -14.89
N SER A 112 -4.27 12.07 -14.00
CA SER A 112 -3.86 11.55 -12.70
C SER A 112 -3.78 12.68 -11.67
N SER A 113 -4.36 12.44 -10.51
CA SER A 113 -4.12 13.26 -9.32
C SER A 113 -3.06 12.58 -8.45
N VAL A 114 -1.96 13.27 -8.22
CA VAL A 114 -0.89 12.79 -7.34
C VAL A 114 -1.26 13.11 -5.91
N ASN A 115 -1.24 12.08 -5.07
CA ASN A 115 -1.36 12.26 -3.63
C ASN A 115 0.02 12.60 -3.06
N GLU A 116 0.19 13.83 -2.61
CA GLU A 116 1.47 14.33 -2.09
C GLU A 116 1.96 13.56 -0.86
N GLU A 117 1.04 13.09 -0.03
CA GLU A 117 1.39 12.31 1.16
C GLU A 117 1.90 10.91 0.78
N ILE A 118 1.25 10.25 -0.19
CA ILE A 118 1.73 8.95 -0.69
C ILE A 118 3.08 9.12 -1.42
N ASP A 119 3.26 10.21 -2.18
CA ASP A 119 4.53 10.51 -2.81
C ASP A 119 5.65 10.71 -1.77
N ARG A 120 5.38 11.43 -0.69
CA ARG A 120 6.27 11.57 0.46
C ARG A 120 6.65 10.22 1.08
N LEU A 121 5.66 9.34 1.30
CA LEU A 121 5.89 8.00 1.87
C LEU A 121 6.76 7.13 0.96
N ARG A 122 6.63 7.26 -0.36
CA ARG A 122 7.49 6.56 -1.33
C ARG A 122 8.93 7.05 -1.25
N HIS A 123 9.15 8.37 -1.14
CA HIS A 123 10.48 8.94 -0.92
C HIS A 123 11.05 8.51 0.44
N SER A 124 10.23 8.45 1.49
CA SER A 124 10.63 7.92 2.79
C SER A 124 11.12 6.48 2.71
N ALA A 125 10.39 5.61 2.00
CA ALA A 125 10.76 4.22 1.83
C ALA A 125 12.12 4.06 1.11
N THR A 126 12.33 4.79 0.02
CA THR A 126 13.59 4.69 -0.75
C THR A 126 14.78 5.27 0.00
N SER A 127 14.62 6.39 0.72
CA SER A 127 15.70 6.95 1.54
C SER A 127 16.03 6.04 2.73
N ALA A 128 15.03 5.49 3.42
CA ALA A 128 15.23 4.57 4.54
C ALA A 128 16.05 3.33 4.14
N LEU A 129 15.80 2.76 2.94
CA LEU A 129 16.56 1.62 2.43
C LEU A 129 18.05 1.90 2.21
N PHE A 130 18.43 3.17 1.97
CA PHE A 130 19.84 3.57 1.87
C PHE A 130 20.50 3.90 3.22
N GLU A 131 19.70 4.35 4.20
CA GLU A 131 20.22 4.83 5.48
C GLU A 131 20.28 3.74 6.54
N ARG A 132 19.39 2.74 6.47
CA ARG A 132 19.15 1.78 7.56
C ARG A 132 19.06 0.36 7.03
N ARG A 133 19.33 -0.61 7.91
CA ARG A 133 19.09 -2.02 7.63
C ARG A 133 17.83 -2.57 8.32
N ASP A 134 17.34 -1.90 9.34
CA ASP A 134 16.15 -2.25 10.10
C ASP A 134 14.89 -1.63 9.46
N VAL A 135 14.66 -1.95 8.18
CA VAL A 135 13.58 -1.39 7.37
C VAL A 135 12.61 -2.47 6.94
N ILE A 136 11.32 -2.24 7.19
CA ILE A 136 10.20 -2.99 6.64
C ILE A 136 9.48 -2.09 5.65
N VAL A 137 9.41 -2.48 4.38
CA VAL A 137 8.59 -1.78 3.39
C VAL A 137 7.35 -2.61 3.12
N VAL A 138 6.19 -2.07 3.42
CA VAL A 138 4.90 -2.69 3.05
C VAL A 138 4.43 -2.07 1.74
N SER A 139 4.31 -2.89 0.70
CA SER A 139 4.01 -2.43 -0.64
C SER A 139 2.81 -3.14 -1.26
N SER A 140 2.14 -2.43 -2.17
CA SER A 140 1.28 -3.09 -3.16
C SER A 140 2.11 -3.53 -4.38
N VAL A 141 1.49 -4.21 -5.33
CA VAL A 141 2.14 -4.61 -6.59
C VAL A 141 2.74 -3.44 -7.41
N SER A 142 2.54 -2.20 -6.97
CA SER A 142 3.19 -1.02 -7.54
C SER A 142 4.73 -1.04 -7.42
N CYS A 143 5.30 -1.83 -6.52
CA CYS A 143 6.74 -2.04 -6.40
C CYS A 143 7.38 -2.71 -7.64
N LEU A 144 6.57 -3.34 -8.50
CA LEU A 144 7.02 -3.99 -9.72
C LEU A 144 7.11 -3.03 -10.91
N TYR A 145 6.58 -1.81 -10.80
CA TYR A 145 6.69 -0.79 -11.84
C TYR A 145 8.04 -0.10 -11.82
N GLY A 146 8.42 0.44 -12.99
CA GLY A 146 9.63 1.22 -13.16
C GLY A 146 9.76 2.36 -12.14
N LEU A 147 10.93 2.46 -11.56
CA LEU A 147 11.38 3.52 -10.66
C LEU A 147 12.71 4.07 -11.18
N GLY A 148 13.19 5.18 -10.66
CA GLY A 148 14.50 5.70 -10.99
C GLY A 148 15.63 4.73 -10.63
N ASP A 149 16.79 4.89 -11.25
CA ASP A 149 17.96 4.06 -10.95
C ASP A 149 18.46 4.34 -9.52
N PRO A 150 18.58 3.34 -8.63
CA PRO A 150 19.09 3.54 -7.27
C PRO A 150 20.54 4.06 -7.25
N ILE A 151 21.36 3.73 -8.26
CA ILE A 151 22.73 4.22 -8.36
C ILE A 151 22.72 5.73 -8.63
N ASP A 152 21.90 6.18 -9.57
CA ASP A 152 21.76 7.61 -9.86
C ASP A 152 21.16 8.34 -8.65
N TYR A 153 20.10 7.82 -8.07
CA TYR A 153 19.46 8.40 -6.90
C TYR A 153 20.43 8.56 -5.72
N LYS A 154 21.24 7.54 -5.44
CA LYS A 154 22.25 7.55 -4.38
C LYS A 154 23.42 8.51 -4.70
N SER A 155 23.87 8.54 -5.95
CA SER A 155 25.01 9.39 -6.36
C SER A 155 24.70 10.89 -6.29
N MET A 156 23.42 11.24 -6.38
CA MET A 156 22.94 12.63 -6.33
C MET A 156 22.59 13.10 -4.92
N VAL A 157 22.77 12.29 -3.89
CA VAL A 157 22.54 12.67 -2.49
C VAL A 157 23.54 13.79 -2.10
N ILE A 158 23.01 14.85 -1.48
CA ILE A 158 23.82 15.94 -0.95
C ILE A 158 24.14 15.66 0.52
N SER A 159 25.39 15.34 0.81
CA SER A 159 25.89 15.17 2.18
C SER A 159 26.45 16.49 2.68
N LEU A 160 25.96 16.98 3.84
CA LEU A 160 26.41 18.20 4.50
C LEU A 160 26.84 17.85 5.91
N ARG A 161 28.01 18.39 6.32
CA ARG A 161 28.58 18.16 7.66
C ARG A 161 29.06 19.49 8.27
N VAL A 162 28.89 19.61 9.58
CA VAL A 162 29.47 20.74 10.33
C VAL A 162 30.98 20.75 10.17
N GLY A 163 31.56 21.94 9.95
CA GLY A 163 32.97 22.15 9.66
C GLY A 163 33.39 21.83 8.22
N GLN A 164 32.47 21.49 7.33
CA GLN A 164 32.78 21.27 5.92
C GLN A 164 32.90 22.58 5.18
N GLU A 165 34.04 22.81 4.48
CA GLU A 165 34.20 23.90 3.52
C GLU A 165 33.42 23.59 2.23
N ARG A 166 32.41 24.39 1.94
CA ARG A 166 31.59 24.25 0.74
C ARG A 166 30.80 25.53 0.48
N PRO A 167 31.04 26.23 -0.63
CA PRO A 167 30.31 27.43 -0.97
C PRO A 167 28.79 27.18 -1.02
N ILE A 168 28.00 28.10 -0.45
CA ILE A 168 26.53 27.99 -0.44
C ILE A 168 25.98 27.87 -1.87
N ASP A 169 26.52 28.60 -2.85
CA ASP A 169 26.07 28.56 -4.24
C ASP A 169 26.22 27.17 -4.88
N ASP A 170 27.24 26.39 -4.48
CA ASP A 170 27.39 25.01 -4.93
C ASP A 170 26.30 24.10 -4.36
N VAL A 171 25.88 24.33 -3.11
CA VAL A 171 24.79 23.60 -2.49
C VAL A 171 23.47 23.94 -3.16
N LEU A 172 23.21 25.24 -3.44
CA LEU A 172 22.00 25.70 -4.11
C LEU A 172 21.85 25.11 -5.53
N ARG A 173 22.98 25.12 -6.30
CA ARG A 173 23.01 24.50 -7.63
C ARG A 173 22.68 23.02 -7.56
N LYS A 174 23.29 22.27 -6.63
CA LYS A 174 23.00 20.84 -6.44
C LYS A 174 21.57 20.57 -5.98
N LEU A 175 20.98 21.41 -5.12
CA LEU A 175 19.57 21.30 -4.75
C LEU A 175 18.65 21.41 -5.97
N SER A 176 18.94 22.36 -6.87
CA SER A 176 18.19 22.49 -8.12
C SER A 176 18.38 21.28 -9.05
N GLU A 177 19.59 20.72 -9.13
CA GLU A 177 19.87 19.49 -9.90
C GLU A 177 19.07 18.28 -9.39
N ILE A 178 18.88 18.17 -8.07
CA ILE A 178 18.09 17.10 -7.43
C ILE A 178 16.61 17.44 -7.27
N ARG A 179 16.12 18.44 -8.03
CA ARG A 179 14.71 18.81 -8.16
C ARG A 179 14.08 19.50 -6.97
N TYR A 180 14.86 20.17 -6.11
CA TYR A 180 14.31 21.12 -5.16
C TYR A 180 14.11 22.48 -5.83
N GLU A 181 12.98 23.12 -5.50
CA GLU A 181 12.62 24.44 -5.99
C GLU A 181 12.98 25.51 -4.95
N ARG A 182 13.60 26.62 -5.40
CA ARG A 182 13.79 27.78 -4.53
C ARG A 182 12.47 28.53 -4.39
N ASN A 183 11.99 28.66 -3.19
CA ASN A 183 10.82 29.48 -2.89
C ASN A 183 10.96 30.10 -1.51
N ASP A 184 11.21 31.42 -1.47
CA ASP A 184 11.43 32.15 -0.23
C ASP A 184 10.13 32.56 0.46
N LEU A 185 8.96 32.46 -0.22
CA LEU A 185 7.63 32.82 0.28
C LEU A 185 6.84 31.62 0.76
N ASP A 186 6.74 30.57 -0.08
CA ASP A 186 6.03 29.33 0.23
C ASP A 186 7.06 28.23 0.53
N PHE A 187 7.28 27.98 1.83
CA PHE A 187 8.21 26.96 2.29
C PHE A 187 7.46 25.67 2.60
N SER A 188 7.30 24.88 1.55
CA SER A 188 6.63 23.58 1.59
C SER A 188 7.57 22.45 1.15
N ARG A 189 7.13 21.23 1.13
CA ARG A 189 7.91 20.04 0.74
C ARG A 189 8.55 20.23 -0.64
N ASN A 190 9.76 19.70 -0.83
CA ASN A 190 10.59 19.81 -2.05
C ASN A 190 11.09 21.22 -2.34
N LYS A 191 11.04 22.13 -1.36
CA LYS A 191 11.52 23.48 -1.55
C LYS A 191 12.67 23.82 -0.61
N PHE A 192 13.45 24.81 -1.02
CA PHE A 192 14.45 25.44 -0.16
C PHE A 192 14.34 26.96 -0.23
N ARG A 193 14.80 27.61 0.81
CA ARG A 193 14.89 29.07 0.87
C ARG A 193 16.21 29.52 1.46
N VAL A 194 16.62 30.74 1.12
CA VAL A 194 17.89 31.33 1.57
C VAL A 194 17.63 32.69 2.20
N ARG A 195 18.18 32.92 3.38
CA ARG A 195 18.11 34.19 4.10
C ARG A 195 19.50 34.52 4.65
N GLY A 196 20.24 35.39 3.92
CA GLY A 196 21.65 35.67 4.23
C GLY A 196 22.49 34.40 4.12
N ASP A 197 23.20 34.07 5.18
CA ASP A 197 24.09 32.88 5.26
C ASP A 197 23.34 31.62 5.78
N THR A 198 22.00 31.66 5.78
CA THR A 198 21.16 30.56 6.26
C THR A 198 20.39 29.95 5.11
N LEU A 199 20.58 28.64 4.92
CA LEU A 199 19.85 27.80 3.98
C LEU A 199 18.86 26.92 4.74
N GLU A 200 17.60 26.96 4.37
CA GLU A 200 16.58 26.05 4.89
C GLU A 200 16.05 25.15 3.78
N ILE A 201 15.99 23.85 4.04
CA ILE A 201 15.59 22.80 3.07
C ILE A 201 14.45 21.99 3.67
N TYR A 202 13.34 21.83 2.92
CA TYR A 202 12.25 20.94 3.33
C TYR A 202 12.35 19.63 2.52
N PRO A 203 12.89 18.54 3.12
CA PRO A 203 13.14 17.29 2.41
C PRO A 203 11.86 16.66 1.84
N ALA A 204 12.00 16.00 0.69
CA ALA A 204 10.91 15.30 -0.01
C ALA A 204 10.23 14.22 0.84
N TYR A 205 10.96 13.61 1.75
CA TYR A 205 10.59 12.44 2.57
C TYR A 205 10.16 12.80 3.99
N TRP A 206 10.24 14.09 4.39
CA TRP A 206 9.85 14.54 5.73
C TRP A 206 8.44 15.17 5.75
N SER A 207 7.84 15.18 6.95
CA SER A 207 6.60 15.88 7.25
C SER A 207 6.80 16.78 8.47
N GLY A 208 6.37 18.04 8.36
CA GLY A 208 6.39 19.01 9.47
C GLY A 208 7.77 19.48 9.92
N ARG A 209 8.86 18.90 9.40
CA ARG A 209 10.24 19.25 9.76
C ARG A 209 11.06 19.63 8.55
N ALA A 210 12.06 20.49 8.78
CA ALA A 210 12.97 20.94 7.76
C ALA A 210 14.41 20.97 8.32
N ILE A 211 15.38 21.13 7.45
CA ILE A 211 16.79 21.27 7.78
C ILE A 211 17.18 22.74 7.63
N ARG A 212 17.86 23.28 8.64
CA ARG A 212 18.53 24.59 8.59
C ARG A 212 20.01 24.36 8.60
N VAL A 213 20.72 24.96 7.63
CA VAL A 213 22.17 24.97 7.52
C VAL A 213 22.64 26.41 7.62
N GLU A 214 23.46 26.72 8.61
CA GLU A 214 24.03 28.04 8.85
C GLU A 214 25.48 28.03 8.36
N PHE A 215 25.85 29.00 7.53
CA PHE A 215 27.20 29.15 6.97
C PHE A 215 27.92 30.29 7.63
N PHE A 216 29.24 30.16 7.77
CA PHE A 216 30.17 31.24 8.08
C PHE A 216 31.20 31.34 6.96
N GLY A 217 30.95 32.26 6.01
CA GLY A 217 31.64 32.24 4.72
C GLY A 217 31.31 30.98 3.93
N ASP A 218 32.34 30.21 3.56
CA ASP A 218 32.17 28.95 2.84
C ASP A 218 32.14 27.71 3.76
N GLU A 219 32.24 27.90 5.08
CA GLU A 219 32.19 26.80 6.06
C GLU A 219 30.78 26.62 6.62
N ILE A 220 30.34 25.37 6.78
CA ILE A 220 29.10 25.01 7.46
C ILE A 220 29.32 25.09 8.98
N ASP A 221 28.81 26.16 9.61
CA ASP A 221 28.95 26.38 11.06
C ASP A 221 28.03 25.48 11.88
N ARG A 222 26.76 25.37 11.46
CA ARG A 222 25.75 24.55 12.18
C ARG A 222 24.72 23.93 11.26
N ILE A 223 24.22 22.77 11.69
CA ILE A 223 23.08 22.11 11.05
C ILE A 223 22.04 21.82 12.13
N ALA A 224 20.78 22.14 11.88
CA ALA A 224 19.67 21.90 12.81
C ALA A 224 18.45 21.32 12.10
N GLU A 225 17.77 20.41 12.78
CA GLU A 225 16.38 20.09 12.45
C GLU A 225 15.48 21.16 13.05
N ILE A 226 14.58 21.68 12.24
CA ILE A 226 13.64 22.74 12.62
C ILE A 226 12.21 22.29 12.34
N ASN A 227 11.26 22.81 13.09
CA ASN A 227 9.86 22.74 12.72
C ASN A 227 9.61 23.59 11.47
N ALA A 228 9.08 23.02 10.41
CA ALA A 228 8.94 23.68 9.11
C ALA A 228 7.99 24.88 9.15
N VAL A 229 7.00 24.89 10.06
CA VAL A 229 6.00 25.95 10.20
C VAL A 229 6.51 27.07 11.12
N SER A 230 6.98 26.74 12.31
CA SER A 230 7.39 27.73 13.31
C SER A 230 8.85 28.20 13.16
N GLY A 231 9.69 27.44 12.41
CA GLY A 231 11.13 27.69 12.31
C GLY A 231 11.92 27.41 13.60
N MET A 232 11.28 26.87 14.64
CA MET A 232 11.93 26.58 15.90
C MET A 232 12.87 25.38 15.75
N VAL A 233 14.08 25.49 16.32
CA VAL A 233 15.06 24.41 16.36
C VAL A 233 14.55 23.29 17.28
N GLU A 234 14.47 22.08 16.76
CA GLU A 234 14.14 20.88 17.51
C GLU A 234 15.40 20.20 18.04
N ARG A 235 16.44 20.10 17.22
CA ARG A 235 17.76 19.58 17.60
C ARG A 235 18.86 20.02 16.67
N TYR A 236 20.10 20.05 17.16
CA TYR A 236 21.31 20.20 16.36
C TYR A 236 21.83 18.83 15.94
N ILE A 237 22.38 18.74 14.74
CA ILE A 237 22.97 17.53 14.17
C ILE A 237 24.28 17.85 13.49
N ASP A 238 25.22 16.89 13.47
CA ASP A 238 26.53 17.09 12.86
C ASP A 238 26.58 16.76 11.36
N HIS A 239 25.58 16.03 10.88
CA HIS A 239 25.52 15.55 9.50
C HIS A 239 24.08 15.38 9.03
N VAL A 240 23.83 15.69 7.76
CA VAL A 240 22.57 15.40 7.07
C VAL A 240 22.83 14.95 5.63
N ALA A 241 22.01 13.99 5.17
CA ALA A 241 21.93 13.58 3.78
C ALA A 241 20.62 14.08 3.18
N ILE A 242 20.67 14.85 2.09
CA ILE A 242 19.49 15.32 1.38
C ILE A 242 19.31 14.48 0.12
N TYR A 243 18.23 13.72 0.07
CA TYR A 243 17.88 12.86 -1.06
C TYR A 243 17.12 13.64 -2.13
N PRO A 244 17.19 13.22 -3.41
CA PRO A 244 16.46 13.87 -4.49
C PRO A 244 14.96 13.98 -4.25
N ALA A 245 14.34 15.06 -4.72
CA ALA A 245 12.90 15.30 -4.67
C ALA A 245 12.12 14.54 -5.77
N SER A 246 12.80 13.77 -6.61
CA SER A 246 12.20 12.90 -7.63
C SER A 246 13.01 11.61 -7.72
N HIS A 247 12.32 10.49 -7.96
CA HIS A 247 13.00 9.22 -8.25
C HIS A 247 13.64 9.22 -9.64
N TYR A 248 13.13 10.03 -10.58
CA TYR A 248 13.66 10.16 -11.95
C TYR A 248 14.64 11.31 -12.03
N VAL A 249 15.82 11.13 -11.43
CA VAL A 249 16.94 12.07 -11.53
C VAL A 249 18.05 11.46 -12.38
N ALA A 250 18.68 12.29 -13.19
CA ALA A 250 19.82 11.90 -14.01
C ALA A 250 20.81 13.05 -14.07
N SER A 251 22.11 12.74 -14.20
CA SER A 251 23.12 13.77 -14.40
C SER A 251 22.89 14.50 -15.74
N ARG A 252 23.41 15.72 -15.82
CA ARG A 252 23.26 16.55 -17.03
C ARG A 252 23.82 15.86 -18.28
N GLU A 253 24.95 15.16 -18.13
CA GLU A 253 25.59 14.40 -19.21
C GLU A 253 24.71 13.23 -19.68
N LYS A 254 24.12 12.47 -18.72
CA LYS A 254 23.19 11.39 -19.05
C LYS A 254 21.95 11.91 -19.79
N LEU A 255 21.40 13.04 -19.34
CA LEU A 255 20.24 13.65 -19.98
C LEU A 255 20.56 14.14 -21.40
N GLN A 256 21.72 14.77 -21.62
CA GLN A 256 22.16 15.20 -22.94
C GLN A 256 22.33 14.03 -23.92
N ARG A 257 22.95 12.94 -23.47
CA ARG A 257 23.06 11.71 -24.25
C ARG A 257 21.66 11.15 -24.57
N ALA A 258 20.78 11.05 -23.58
CA ALA A 258 19.43 10.54 -23.76
C ALA A 258 18.64 11.37 -24.78
N MET A 259 18.74 12.70 -24.76
CA MET A 259 18.08 13.56 -25.75
C MET A 259 18.56 13.30 -27.20
N GLN A 260 19.84 13.00 -27.39
CA GLN A 260 20.36 12.62 -28.72
C GLN A 260 19.81 11.27 -29.16
N GLU A 261 19.79 10.27 -28.29
CA GLU A 261 19.25 8.94 -28.59
C GLU A 261 17.74 8.99 -28.87
N ILE A 262 16.96 9.77 -28.08
CA ILE A 262 15.52 9.99 -28.32
C ILE A 262 15.29 10.62 -29.70
N ARG A 263 16.13 11.56 -30.12
CA ARG A 263 16.03 12.19 -31.45
C ARG A 263 16.27 11.17 -32.56
N VAL A 264 17.32 10.36 -32.44
CA VAL A 264 17.64 9.30 -33.41
C VAL A 264 16.50 8.27 -33.50
N GLU A 265 15.95 7.85 -32.36
CA GLU A 265 14.82 6.92 -32.32
C GLU A 265 13.56 7.54 -32.98
N CYS A 266 13.30 8.83 -32.73
CA CYS A 266 12.19 9.55 -33.36
C CYS A 266 12.34 9.62 -34.87
N ASP A 267 13.51 10.01 -35.38
CA ASP A 267 13.77 10.10 -36.81
C ASP A 267 13.59 8.75 -37.50
N ALA A 268 14.10 7.68 -36.90
CA ALA A 268 13.89 6.32 -37.41
C ALA A 268 12.41 5.91 -37.43
N GLN A 269 11.65 6.25 -36.38
CA GLN A 269 10.21 5.92 -36.30
C GLN A 269 9.38 6.73 -37.27
N VAL A 270 9.73 8.00 -37.51
CA VAL A 270 9.09 8.86 -38.52
C VAL A 270 9.30 8.29 -39.92
N GLU A 271 10.52 7.88 -40.27
CA GLU A 271 10.81 7.27 -41.56
C GLU A 271 10.09 5.91 -41.75
N LEU A 272 10.01 5.12 -40.67
CA LEU A 272 9.23 3.89 -40.69
C LEU A 272 7.75 4.15 -40.97
N PHE A 273 7.12 5.12 -40.31
CA PHE A 273 5.73 5.47 -40.56
C PHE A 273 5.50 6.00 -41.96
N LYS A 274 6.40 6.86 -42.48
CA LYS A 274 6.31 7.33 -43.86
C LYS A 274 6.41 6.19 -44.88
N SER A 275 7.30 5.23 -44.66
CA SER A 275 7.43 4.05 -45.53
C SER A 275 6.19 3.16 -45.55
N GLN A 276 5.34 3.26 -44.53
CA GLN A 276 4.07 2.57 -44.40
C GLN A 276 2.84 3.41 -44.81
N ASP A 277 3.04 4.59 -45.40
CA ASP A 277 1.98 5.57 -45.73
C ASP A 277 1.19 6.09 -44.50
N LYS A 278 1.75 5.99 -43.30
CA LYS A 278 1.17 6.48 -42.03
C LYS A 278 1.63 7.90 -41.74
N LEU A 279 1.20 8.86 -42.58
CA LEU A 279 1.68 10.25 -42.51
C LEU A 279 1.22 10.97 -41.24
N LEU A 280 0.01 10.67 -40.74
CA LEU A 280 -0.55 11.27 -39.53
C LEU A 280 0.24 10.81 -38.30
N GLU A 281 0.55 9.52 -38.18
CA GLU A 281 1.34 8.94 -37.10
C GLU A 281 2.77 9.51 -37.13
N ALA A 282 3.36 9.66 -38.33
CA ALA A 282 4.68 10.27 -38.48
C ALA A 282 4.71 11.73 -37.98
N GLN A 283 3.71 12.53 -38.33
CA GLN A 283 3.59 13.91 -37.86
C GLN A 283 3.38 13.98 -36.35
N ARG A 284 2.49 13.16 -35.83
CA ARG A 284 2.11 13.11 -34.39
C ARG A 284 3.32 12.80 -33.52
N ILE A 285 4.07 11.75 -33.85
CA ILE A 285 5.24 11.37 -33.06
C ILE A 285 6.36 12.41 -33.14
N ALA A 286 6.57 13.01 -34.33
CA ALA A 286 7.57 14.06 -34.50
C ALA A 286 7.26 15.30 -33.65
N GLN A 287 6.01 15.78 -33.69
CA GLN A 287 5.59 16.95 -32.91
C GLN A 287 5.68 16.69 -31.41
N ARG A 288 5.20 15.52 -30.95
CA ARG A 288 5.25 15.16 -29.53
C ARG A 288 6.69 15.08 -29.03
N THR A 289 7.56 14.40 -29.77
CA THR A 289 8.95 14.22 -29.34
C THR A 289 9.72 15.53 -29.37
N ALA A 290 9.46 16.41 -30.37
CA ALA A 290 10.08 17.73 -30.41
C ALA A 290 9.72 18.58 -29.18
N TYR A 291 8.44 18.59 -28.79
CA TYR A 291 7.97 19.27 -27.58
C TYR A 291 8.61 18.69 -26.30
N ASP A 292 8.63 17.35 -26.16
CA ASP A 292 9.23 16.70 -24.99
C ASP A 292 10.74 17.00 -24.89
N LEU A 293 11.47 17.05 -26.03
CA LEU A 293 12.90 17.42 -26.07
C LEU A 293 13.15 18.89 -25.73
N GLU A 294 12.27 19.81 -26.13
CA GLU A 294 12.34 21.21 -25.74
C GLU A 294 12.18 21.36 -24.23
N MET A 295 11.18 20.72 -23.65
CA MET A 295 10.96 20.73 -22.20
C MET A 295 12.14 20.11 -21.43
N LEU A 296 12.73 19.01 -21.92
CA LEU A 296 13.93 18.41 -21.32
C LEU A 296 15.15 19.35 -21.39
N THR A 297 15.26 20.17 -22.45
CA THR A 297 16.35 21.12 -22.61
C THR A 297 16.22 22.30 -21.66
N GLU A 298 15.02 22.89 -21.56
CA GLU A 298 14.77 24.13 -20.81
C GLU A 298 14.68 23.90 -19.29
N ILE A 299 13.90 22.88 -18.88
CA ILE A 299 13.64 22.60 -17.46
C ILE A 299 14.15 21.23 -17.00
N GLY A 300 14.71 20.43 -17.92
CA GLY A 300 15.25 19.09 -17.65
C GLY A 300 14.18 18.07 -17.25
N PHE A 301 12.91 18.31 -17.57
CA PHE A 301 11.77 17.44 -17.28
C PHE A 301 10.69 17.61 -18.35
N CYS A 302 9.95 16.55 -18.66
CA CYS A 302 8.76 16.60 -19.50
C CYS A 302 7.65 15.71 -18.95
N ASN A 303 6.39 16.00 -19.30
CA ASN A 303 5.26 15.14 -18.93
C ASN A 303 5.38 13.78 -19.61
N GLY A 304 5.40 12.70 -18.80
CA GLY A 304 5.61 11.35 -19.29
C GLY A 304 7.08 10.97 -19.47
N ILE A 305 8.00 11.66 -18.79
CA ILE A 305 9.45 11.36 -18.78
C ILE A 305 9.74 9.87 -18.51
N GLU A 306 8.88 9.20 -17.79
CA GLU A 306 8.97 7.76 -17.51
C GLU A 306 8.99 6.91 -18.79
N ASN A 307 8.37 7.38 -19.89
CA ASN A 307 8.41 6.68 -21.19
C ASN A 307 9.79 6.69 -21.84
N TYR A 308 10.65 7.58 -21.41
CA TYR A 308 12.05 7.67 -21.85
C TYR A 308 13.03 7.06 -20.84
N SER A 309 12.53 6.43 -19.76
CA SER A 309 13.35 5.89 -18.66
C SER A 309 14.45 4.93 -19.11
N ARG A 310 14.18 4.08 -20.11
CA ARG A 310 15.18 3.20 -20.71
C ARG A 310 16.37 3.98 -21.28
N VAL A 311 16.09 4.99 -22.09
CA VAL A 311 17.10 5.81 -22.76
C VAL A 311 17.87 6.65 -21.75
N ILE A 312 17.18 7.27 -20.80
CA ILE A 312 17.79 8.07 -19.73
C ILE A 312 18.75 7.24 -18.89
N GLN A 313 18.36 6.01 -18.52
CA GLN A 313 19.20 5.08 -17.77
C GLN A 313 20.29 4.42 -18.63
N GLY A 314 20.24 4.54 -19.96
CA GLY A 314 21.18 3.90 -20.89
C GLY A 314 21.06 2.38 -20.92
N ARG A 315 19.85 1.85 -20.72
CA ARG A 315 19.56 0.41 -20.78
C ARG A 315 19.34 -0.05 -22.22
N GLU A 316 19.70 -1.28 -22.51
CA GLU A 316 19.41 -1.91 -23.79
C GLU A 316 17.90 -2.17 -23.95
N PRO A 317 17.37 -2.11 -25.19
CA PRO A 317 15.98 -2.41 -25.47
C PRO A 317 15.54 -3.79 -24.94
N GLY A 318 14.38 -3.85 -24.32
CA GLY A 318 13.80 -5.09 -23.77
C GLY A 318 14.34 -5.52 -22.40
N THR A 319 15.35 -4.84 -21.86
CA THR A 319 15.86 -5.13 -20.50
C THR A 319 14.84 -4.79 -19.41
N PRO A 320 14.87 -5.50 -18.25
CA PRO A 320 13.96 -5.20 -17.15
C PRO A 320 14.12 -3.76 -16.65
N PRO A 321 13.04 -3.09 -16.27
CA PRO A 321 13.13 -1.78 -15.63
C PRO A 321 13.73 -1.92 -14.22
N THR A 322 14.35 -0.86 -13.76
CA THR A 322 14.70 -0.70 -12.36
C THR A 322 13.44 -0.45 -11.54
N THR A 323 13.28 -1.14 -10.44
CA THR A 323 12.08 -1.14 -9.59
C THR A 323 12.43 -0.92 -8.13
N LEU A 324 11.46 -0.92 -7.22
CA LEU A 324 11.73 -0.85 -5.78
C LEU A 324 12.61 -2.02 -5.30
N LEU A 325 12.52 -3.19 -5.93
CA LEU A 325 13.34 -4.35 -5.58
C LEU A 325 14.84 -4.07 -5.72
N ASP A 326 15.22 -3.19 -6.64
CA ASP A 326 16.62 -2.82 -6.90
C ASP A 326 17.17 -1.82 -5.85
N TYR A 327 16.32 -1.28 -4.97
CA TYR A 327 16.73 -0.46 -3.83
C TYR A 327 17.05 -1.28 -2.59
N PHE A 328 16.58 -2.54 -2.54
CA PHE A 328 16.90 -3.46 -1.45
C PHE A 328 18.32 -4.02 -1.59
N PRO A 329 18.98 -4.35 -0.48
CA PRO A 329 20.21 -5.14 -0.54
C PRO A 329 19.90 -6.59 -0.94
N ASP A 330 20.89 -7.30 -1.47
CA ASP A 330 20.74 -8.66 -2.03
C ASP A 330 20.19 -9.69 -1.02
N ASP A 331 20.38 -9.46 0.29
CA ASP A 331 19.98 -10.37 1.36
C ASP A 331 18.57 -10.08 1.93
N PHE A 332 17.77 -9.25 1.27
CA PHE A 332 16.44 -8.92 1.77
C PHE A 332 15.50 -10.13 1.87
N LEU A 333 14.56 -10.05 2.82
CA LEU A 333 13.50 -11.04 2.99
C LEU A 333 12.20 -10.55 2.35
N LEU A 334 11.52 -11.43 1.60
CA LEU A 334 10.23 -11.12 1.01
C LEU A 334 9.12 -11.94 1.68
N PHE A 335 8.07 -11.25 2.13
CA PHE A 335 6.78 -11.86 2.43
C PHE A 335 5.77 -11.50 1.33
N ILE A 336 5.06 -12.48 0.81
CA ILE A 336 3.95 -12.26 -0.12
C ILE A 336 2.66 -12.63 0.60
N ASP A 337 1.95 -11.60 1.08
CA ASP A 337 0.70 -11.79 1.79
C ASP A 337 -0.45 -12.03 0.82
N GLU A 338 -1.41 -12.89 1.24
CA GLU A 338 -2.49 -13.42 0.39
C GLU A 338 -1.95 -13.86 -0.99
N SER A 339 -0.90 -14.67 -0.97
CA SER A 339 -0.10 -15.03 -2.16
C SER A 339 -0.92 -15.62 -3.30
N HIS A 340 -1.99 -16.36 -2.99
CA HIS A 340 -2.95 -16.93 -3.96
C HIS A 340 -3.65 -15.87 -4.83
N VAL A 341 -3.63 -14.59 -4.42
CA VAL A 341 -4.15 -13.45 -5.21
C VAL A 341 -3.03 -12.58 -5.72
N THR A 342 -2.02 -12.31 -4.88
CA THR A 342 -0.91 -11.42 -5.19
C THR A 342 -0.09 -11.93 -6.38
N LEU A 343 0.23 -13.22 -6.43
CA LEU A 343 1.02 -13.79 -7.52
C LEU A 343 0.31 -13.78 -8.88
N PRO A 344 -0.97 -14.19 -9.00
CA PRO A 344 -1.72 -14.03 -10.24
C PRO A 344 -1.79 -12.59 -10.73
N GLN A 345 -1.90 -11.61 -9.82
CA GLN A 345 -1.88 -10.20 -10.16
C GLN A 345 -0.51 -9.78 -10.71
N CYS A 346 0.60 -10.19 -10.09
CA CYS A 346 1.95 -9.95 -10.61
C CYS A 346 2.13 -10.50 -12.04
N ARG A 347 1.55 -11.68 -12.33
CA ARG A 347 1.61 -12.27 -13.68
C ARG A 347 0.83 -11.48 -14.73
N ALA A 348 -0.35 -10.95 -14.36
CA ALA A 348 -1.26 -10.30 -15.29
C ALA A 348 -0.82 -8.88 -15.69
N MET A 349 -0.06 -8.18 -14.84
CA MET A 349 0.25 -6.76 -15.02
C MET A 349 1.02 -6.46 -16.30
N TYR A 350 2.02 -7.28 -16.62
CA TYR A 350 2.87 -7.07 -17.80
C TYR A 350 2.08 -7.12 -19.11
N ALA A 351 1.23 -8.12 -19.29
CA ALA A 351 0.46 -8.30 -20.52
C ALA A 351 -0.54 -7.15 -20.75
N GLY A 352 -1.19 -6.68 -19.69
CA GLY A 352 -2.12 -5.55 -19.77
C GLY A 352 -1.43 -4.24 -20.16
N ASP A 353 -0.25 -3.95 -19.58
CA ASP A 353 0.54 -2.76 -19.93
C ASP A 353 1.04 -2.83 -21.39
N ARG A 354 1.53 -3.98 -21.83
CA ARG A 354 2.01 -4.21 -23.20
C ARG A 354 0.93 -3.95 -24.24
N SER A 355 -0.26 -4.54 -24.06
CA SER A 355 -1.38 -4.37 -24.98
C SER A 355 -1.80 -2.90 -25.16
N ARG A 356 -1.82 -2.15 -24.05
CA ARG A 356 -2.11 -0.71 -24.08
C ARG A 356 -1.04 0.07 -24.85
N LYS A 357 0.22 -0.22 -24.65
CA LYS A 357 1.35 0.45 -25.32
C LYS A 357 1.47 0.10 -26.80
N ASP A 358 1.07 -1.10 -27.20
CA ASP A 358 1.01 -1.46 -28.62
C ASP A 358 0.15 -0.46 -29.42
N ALA A 359 -1.00 -0.06 -28.89
CA ALA A 359 -1.81 0.97 -29.53
C ALA A 359 -1.11 2.33 -29.56
N LEU A 360 -0.50 2.78 -28.47
CA LEU A 360 0.17 4.08 -28.38
C LEU A 360 1.37 4.19 -29.33
N VAL A 361 2.17 3.14 -29.46
CA VAL A 361 3.34 3.12 -30.33
C VAL A 361 2.94 2.97 -31.81
N ASN A 362 2.03 2.04 -32.14
CA ASN A 362 1.62 1.77 -33.51
C ASN A 362 0.86 2.93 -34.17
N TYR A 363 0.27 3.82 -33.37
CA TYR A 363 -0.47 4.99 -33.85
C TYR A 363 0.25 6.34 -33.58
N GLY A 364 1.56 6.30 -33.27
CA GLY A 364 2.43 7.46 -33.21
C GLY A 364 2.23 8.38 -31.99
N PHE A 365 1.69 7.89 -30.89
CA PHE A 365 1.58 8.65 -29.64
C PHE A 365 2.82 8.53 -28.76
N ARG A 366 3.55 7.40 -28.86
CA ARG A 366 4.78 7.16 -28.10
C ARG A 366 5.84 6.48 -28.97
N LEU A 367 7.11 6.72 -28.62
CA LEU A 367 8.25 6.03 -29.23
C LEU A 367 8.34 4.58 -28.73
N PRO A 368 9.02 3.68 -29.48
CA PRO A 368 9.24 2.29 -29.09
C PRO A 368 9.88 2.14 -27.70
N SER A 369 10.75 3.07 -27.27
CA SER A 369 11.34 3.09 -25.92
C SER A 369 10.32 3.08 -24.79
N ALA A 370 9.08 3.55 -25.03
CA ALA A 370 7.99 3.50 -24.08
C ALA A 370 7.59 2.07 -23.68
N TYR A 371 7.88 1.07 -24.50
CA TYR A 371 7.64 -0.33 -24.15
C TYR A 371 8.43 -0.79 -22.92
N ASP A 372 9.58 -0.19 -22.66
CA ASP A 372 10.47 -0.55 -21.56
C ASP A 372 10.16 0.20 -20.25
N ASN A 373 9.22 1.13 -20.28
CA ASN A 373 8.57 1.68 -19.09
C ASN A 373 7.38 0.79 -18.70
N ARG A 374 7.63 -0.32 -18.08
CA ARG A 374 6.67 -1.40 -17.83
C ARG A 374 6.87 -2.01 -16.44
N PRO A 375 5.90 -2.76 -15.92
CA PRO A 375 6.18 -3.62 -14.77
C PRO A 375 7.14 -4.74 -15.16
N LEU A 376 7.80 -5.33 -14.17
CA LEU A 376 8.52 -6.58 -14.36
C LEU A 376 7.56 -7.65 -14.88
N ASN A 377 8.00 -8.48 -15.82
CA ASN A 377 7.30 -9.73 -16.08
C ASN A 377 7.55 -10.71 -14.94
N PHE A 378 6.76 -11.80 -14.88
CA PHE A 378 6.82 -12.71 -13.75
C PHE A 378 8.17 -13.43 -13.61
N THR A 379 8.85 -13.74 -14.72
CA THR A 379 10.20 -14.35 -14.71
C THR A 379 11.22 -13.36 -14.17
N GLU A 380 11.21 -12.12 -14.64
CA GLU A 380 12.09 -11.05 -14.15
C GLU A 380 11.87 -10.79 -12.65
N PHE A 381 10.61 -10.79 -12.21
CA PHE A 381 10.27 -10.66 -10.80
C PHE A 381 10.90 -11.77 -9.98
N THR A 382 10.68 -13.04 -10.36
CA THR A 382 11.20 -14.19 -9.60
C THR A 382 12.72 -14.27 -9.59
N GLN A 383 13.40 -13.78 -10.63
CA GLN A 383 14.87 -13.71 -10.68
C GLN A 383 15.48 -12.69 -9.71
N LYS A 384 14.71 -11.67 -9.30
CA LYS A 384 15.16 -10.67 -8.33
C LYS A 384 14.94 -11.08 -6.86
N LEU A 385 14.27 -12.21 -6.63
CA LEU A 385 13.98 -12.67 -5.27
C LEU A 385 15.16 -13.43 -4.67
N ASN A 386 15.39 -13.21 -3.37
CA ASN A 386 16.32 -13.99 -2.58
C ASN A 386 15.55 -15.08 -1.82
N GLN A 387 15.11 -14.81 -0.59
CA GLN A 387 14.30 -15.75 0.19
C GLN A 387 12.88 -15.20 0.33
N THR A 388 11.89 -16.06 0.09
CA THR A 388 10.47 -15.67 0.06
C THR A 388 9.64 -16.57 0.97
N ILE A 389 8.77 -15.96 1.76
CA ILE A 389 7.74 -16.65 2.53
C ILE A 389 6.38 -16.25 1.96
N TYR A 390 5.69 -17.22 1.37
CA TYR A 390 4.31 -17.08 0.91
C TYR A 390 3.36 -17.21 2.09
N VAL A 391 2.48 -16.25 2.28
CA VAL A 391 1.52 -16.23 3.38
C VAL A 391 0.11 -16.30 2.82
N SER A 392 -0.63 -17.37 3.15
CA SER A 392 -2.00 -17.56 2.66
C SER A 392 -2.76 -18.56 3.52
N ALA A 393 -4.09 -18.41 3.58
CA ALA A 393 -4.99 -19.45 4.11
C ALA A 393 -5.30 -20.55 3.07
N THR A 394 -5.05 -20.25 1.80
CA THR A 394 -5.34 -21.10 0.63
C THR A 394 -4.25 -20.90 -0.42
N PRO A 395 -2.99 -21.31 -0.14
CA PRO A 395 -1.90 -21.18 -1.12
C PRO A 395 -2.23 -21.92 -2.41
N GLY A 396 -1.79 -21.36 -3.54
CA GLY A 396 -1.98 -21.97 -4.85
C GLY A 396 -0.95 -23.07 -5.15
N GLU A 397 -1.14 -23.76 -6.26
CA GLU A 397 -0.25 -24.84 -6.70
C GLU A 397 1.20 -24.35 -6.90
N TYR A 398 1.37 -23.13 -7.40
CA TYR A 398 2.69 -22.55 -7.63
C TYR A 398 3.50 -22.45 -6.34
N GLU A 399 2.90 -21.89 -5.28
CA GLU A 399 3.55 -21.69 -3.99
C GLU A 399 3.92 -23.02 -3.35
N VAL A 400 2.99 -23.98 -3.37
CA VAL A 400 3.18 -25.31 -2.75
C VAL A 400 4.24 -26.12 -3.47
N THR A 401 4.25 -26.11 -4.81
CA THR A 401 5.21 -26.92 -5.60
C THR A 401 6.63 -26.37 -5.56
N ARG A 402 6.80 -25.07 -5.37
CA ARG A 402 8.12 -24.43 -5.32
C ARG A 402 8.71 -24.37 -3.91
N SER A 403 7.88 -24.39 -2.89
CA SER A 403 8.33 -24.24 -1.51
C SER A 403 9.09 -25.48 -1.01
N GLY A 404 10.21 -25.25 -0.31
CA GLY A 404 10.97 -26.29 0.38
C GLY A 404 10.22 -26.85 1.60
N GLN A 405 9.28 -26.07 2.17
CA GLN A 405 8.39 -26.50 3.24
C GLN A 405 7.10 -25.71 3.27
N THR A 406 6.04 -26.35 3.77
CA THR A 406 4.77 -25.70 4.11
C THR A 406 4.52 -25.88 5.60
N VAL A 407 4.32 -24.76 6.31
CA VAL A 407 4.06 -24.73 7.75
C VAL A 407 2.63 -24.29 7.99
N GLU A 408 1.84 -25.11 8.67
CA GLU A 408 0.45 -24.80 9.01
C GLU A 408 0.37 -23.96 10.30
N GLN A 409 -0.56 -23.01 10.31
CA GLN A 409 -0.93 -22.20 11.48
C GLN A 409 -2.46 -22.14 11.53
N VAL A 410 -3.08 -23.13 12.16
CA VAL A 410 -4.55 -23.31 12.22
C VAL A 410 -5.12 -22.73 13.52
N ILE A 411 -4.38 -22.80 14.61
CA ILE A 411 -4.88 -22.38 15.93
C ILE A 411 -4.99 -20.84 16.00
N ARG A 412 -6.20 -20.37 16.35
CA ARG A 412 -6.45 -18.96 16.67
C ARG A 412 -6.24 -18.73 18.16
N PRO A 413 -5.42 -17.77 18.57
CA PRO A 413 -5.20 -17.45 19.98
C PRO A 413 -6.49 -17.10 20.75
N THR A 414 -7.50 -16.60 20.05
CA THR A 414 -8.82 -16.24 20.59
C THR A 414 -9.72 -17.44 20.90
N GLY A 415 -9.33 -18.64 20.48
CA GLY A 415 -10.13 -19.85 20.59
C GLY A 415 -11.31 -19.94 19.61
N LEU A 416 -11.48 -18.96 18.73
CA LEU A 416 -12.60 -18.93 17.77
C LEU A 416 -12.53 -20.11 16.79
N LEU A 417 -13.65 -20.82 16.69
CA LEU A 417 -13.81 -21.96 15.79
C LEU A 417 -14.11 -21.48 14.36
N ASP A 418 -13.77 -22.29 13.36
CA ASP A 418 -14.34 -22.12 12.03
C ASP A 418 -15.86 -22.27 12.09
N PRO A 419 -16.64 -21.54 11.25
CA PRO A 419 -18.08 -21.53 11.31
C PRO A 419 -18.68 -22.91 10.96
N ILE A 420 -19.88 -23.16 11.44
CA ILE A 420 -20.68 -24.30 10.99
C ILE A 420 -21.17 -24.01 9.58
N VAL A 421 -20.98 -24.96 8.67
CA VAL A 421 -21.45 -24.87 7.29
C VAL A 421 -22.65 -25.76 7.10
N GLU A 422 -23.80 -25.17 6.70
CA GLU A 422 -25.01 -25.88 6.36
C GLU A 422 -25.28 -25.76 4.86
N VAL A 423 -25.66 -26.85 4.22
CA VAL A 423 -26.15 -26.87 2.84
C VAL A 423 -27.68 -27.00 2.87
N ARG A 424 -28.37 -26.08 2.20
CA ARG A 424 -29.81 -26.00 2.11
C ARG A 424 -30.28 -25.94 0.65
N PRO A 425 -31.49 -26.40 0.32
CA PRO A 425 -31.99 -26.38 -1.06
C PRO A 425 -32.17 -24.96 -1.60
N ILE A 426 -32.08 -24.81 -2.92
CA ILE A 426 -32.32 -23.53 -3.61
C ILE A 426 -33.79 -23.13 -3.55
N GLU A 427 -34.71 -24.11 -3.60
CA GLU A 427 -36.14 -23.85 -3.47
C GLU A 427 -36.45 -23.22 -2.09
N GLY A 428 -37.09 -22.05 -2.09
CA GLY A 428 -37.39 -21.30 -0.87
C GLY A 428 -36.21 -20.56 -0.23
N GLN A 429 -35.05 -20.51 -0.90
CA GLN A 429 -33.80 -19.91 -0.36
C GLN A 429 -33.97 -18.46 0.12
N ILE A 430 -34.81 -17.65 -0.54
CA ILE A 430 -34.96 -16.23 -0.20
C ILE A 430 -35.80 -16.08 1.09
N ASP A 431 -36.85 -16.86 1.28
CA ASP A 431 -37.65 -16.82 2.50
C ASP A 431 -36.87 -17.36 3.70
N ASP A 432 -36.10 -18.43 3.51
CA ASP A 432 -35.19 -18.97 4.51
C ASP A 432 -34.09 -17.95 4.88
N LEU A 433 -33.48 -17.29 3.88
CA LEU A 433 -32.49 -16.23 4.09
C LEU A 433 -33.08 -15.06 4.90
N ILE A 434 -34.30 -14.62 4.61
CA ILE A 434 -34.99 -13.57 5.38
C ILE A 434 -35.18 -13.99 6.83
N GLY A 435 -35.54 -15.24 7.08
CA GLY A 435 -35.66 -15.80 8.43
C GLY A 435 -34.35 -15.73 9.20
N GLU A 436 -33.24 -16.15 8.59
CA GLU A 436 -31.91 -16.10 9.17
C GLU A 436 -31.44 -14.66 9.41
N ILE A 437 -31.65 -13.73 8.45
CA ILE A 437 -31.33 -12.32 8.59
C ILE A 437 -32.05 -11.70 9.79
N ASN A 438 -33.37 -11.91 9.90
CA ASN A 438 -34.17 -11.37 10.99
C ASN A 438 -33.69 -11.87 12.36
N ALA A 439 -33.34 -13.15 12.46
CA ALA A 439 -32.80 -13.74 13.68
C ALA A 439 -31.46 -13.10 14.09
N ARG A 440 -30.59 -12.71 13.12
CA ARG A 440 -29.29 -12.05 13.37
C ARG A 440 -29.49 -10.57 13.70
N SER A 441 -30.33 -9.87 12.96
CA SER A 441 -30.64 -8.45 13.20
C SER A 441 -31.17 -8.21 14.62
N GLN A 442 -32.01 -9.12 15.14
CA GLN A 442 -32.51 -9.07 16.53
C GLN A 442 -31.40 -9.16 17.57
N ARG A 443 -30.28 -9.82 17.24
CA ARG A 443 -29.09 -9.93 18.10
C ARG A 443 -28.07 -8.83 17.85
N ASN A 444 -28.39 -7.85 16.99
CA ASN A 444 -27.47 -6.80 16.54
C ASN A 444 -26.24 -7.35 15.81
N GLU A 445 -26.37 -8.47 15.11
CA GLU A 445 -25.34 -9.11 14.30
C GLU A 445 -25.53 -8.76 12.82
N ARG A 446 -24.50 -8.97 12.00
CA ARG A 446 -24.49 -8.63 10.58
C ARG A 446 -24.47 -9.87 9.70
N THR A 447 -25.04 -9.73 8.51
CA THR A 447 -25.11 -10.79 7.51
C THR A 447 -24.40 -10.36 6.22
N LEU A 448 -23.59 -11.25 5.67
CA LEU A 448 -23.02 -11.12 4.33
C LEU A 448 -23.73 -12.09 3.39
N VAL A 449 -24.09 -11.61 2.20
CA VAL A 449 -24.74 -12.44 1.17
C VAL A 449 -23.91 -12.36 -0.12
N THR A 450 -23.51 -13.51 -0.65
CA THR A 450 -22.77 -13.58 -1.92
C THR A 450 -23.66 -14.08 -3.05
N THR A 451 -23.65 -13.35 -4.17
CA THR A 451 -24.38 -13.67 -5.41
C THR A 451 -23.38 -13.93 -6.55
N LEU A 452 -23.88 -14.44 -7.69
CA LEU A 452 -23.05 -14.73 -8.87
C LEU A 452 -22.94 -13.53 -9.82
N THR A 453 -23.96 -12.67 -9.87
CA THR A 453 -24.00 -11.56 -10.82
C THR A 453 -24.40 -10.25 -10.15
N LYS A 454 -24.02 -9.13 -10.80
CA LYS A 454 -24.35 -7.77 -10.39
C LYS A 454 -25.88 -7.58 -10.33
N LYS A 455 -26.57 -8.05 -11.35
CA LYS A 455 -28.03 -7.97 -11.46
C LYS A 455 -28.71 -8.72 -10.30
N MET A 456 -28.25 -9.93 -9.96
CA MET A 456 -28.80 -10.66 -8.81
C MET A 456 -28.59 -9.90 -7.49
N ALA A 457 -27.44 -9.26 -7.30
CA ALA A 457 -27.17 -8.46 -6.11
C ALA A 457 -28.13 -7.26 -6.02
N GLU A 458 -28.34 -6.57 -7.13
CA GLU A 458 -29.25 -5.42 -7.22
C GLU A 458 -30.71 -5.83 -6.99
N ASP A 459 -31.18 -6.87 -7.70
CA ASP A 459 -32.56 -7.37 -7.58
C ASP A 459 -32.86 -7.86 -6.15
N LEU A 460 -31.92 -8.60 -5.54
CA LEU A 460 -32.05 -9.07 -4.16
C LEU A 460 -32.07 -7.90 -3.17
N THR A 461 -31.23 -6.88 -3.39
CA THR A 461 -31.22 -5.69 -2.55
C THR A 461 -32.58 -4.98 -2.55
N VAL A 462 -33.15 -4.77 -3.73
CA VAL A 462 -34.48 -4.15 -3.87
C VAL A 462 -35.57 -5.00 -3.19
N TYR A 463 -35.48 -6.32 -3.33
CA TYR A 463 -36.44 -7.23 -2.72
C TYR A 463 -36.37 -7.19 -1.19
N LEU A 464 -35.18 -7.27 -0.60
CA LEU A 464 -34.98 -7.22 0.85
C LEU A 464 -35.34 -5.84 1.43
N GLN A 465 -35.10 -4.74 0.71
CA GLN A 465 -35.56 -3.40 1.12
C GLN A 465 -37.09 -3.32 1.18
N LYS A 466 -37.80 -3.90 0.21
CA LYS A 466 -39.27 -3.98 0.24
C LYS A 466 -39.81 -4.85 1.40
N ALA A 467 -39.02 -5.84 1.83
CA ALA A 467 -39.33 -6.65 3.03
C ALA A 467 -38.95 -5.92 4.34
N GLY A 468 -38.52 -4.65 4.30
CA GLY A 468 -38.19 -3.85 5.47
C GLY A 468 -36.82 -4.11 6.08
N ILE A 469 -35.93 -4.83 5.39
CA ILE A 469 -34.57 -5.13 5.84
C ILE A 469 -33.62 -3.99 5.43
N LYS A 470 -32.77 -3.55 6.36
CA LYS A 470 -31.73 -2.56 6.08
C LYS A 470 -30.56 -3.23 5.36
N VAL A 471 -30.50 -3.06 4.06
CA VAL A 471 -29.52 -3.73 3.18
C VAL A 471 -28.84 -2.74 2.25
N ARG A 472 -27.55 -2.97 1.99
CA ARG A 472 -26.78 -2.34 0.91
C ARG A 472 -26.12 -3.40 0.05
N TYR A 473 -25.86 -3.07 -1.20
CA TYR A 473 -25.03 -3.92 -2.09
C TYR A 473 -23.72 -3.24 -2.41
N MET A 474 -22.73 -4.05 -2.77
CA MET A 474 -21.41 -3.59 -3.15
C MET A 474 -20.92 -4.37 -4.38
N HIS A 475 -20.36 -3.68 -5.38
CA HIS A 475 -19.86 -4.28 -6.61
C HIS A 475 -18.49 -3.68 -7.02
N SER A 476 -17.88 -4.21 -8.09
CA SER A 476 -16.53 -3.84 -8.55
C SER A 476 -16.36 -2.38 -8.92
N ASP A 477 -17.44 -1.71 -9.36
CA ASP A 477 -17.38 -0.34 -9.90
C ASP A 477 -17.43 0.73 -8.78
N ILE A 478 -17.66 0.31 -7.52
CA ILE A 478 -17.65 1.20 -6.37
C ILE A 478 -16.21 1.61 -6.04
N GLY A 479 -15.99 2.92 -5.94
CA GLY A 479 -14.68 3.48 -5.60
C GLY A 479 -14.15 3.04 -4.22
N ALA A 480 -12.83 3.11 -4.03
CA ALA A 480 -12.20 2.64 -2.79
C ALA A 480 -12.70 3.38 -1.54
N MET A 481 -12.93 4.68 -1.62
CA MET A 481 -13.45 5.49 -0.51
C MET A 481 -14.87 5.10 -0.14
N GLU A 482 -15.76 5.02 -1.11
CA GLU A 482 -17.16 4.61 -0.89
C GLU A 482 -17.24 3.18 -0.34
N ARG A 483 -16.36 2.27 -0.80
CA ARG A 483 -16.24 0.92 -0.24
C ARG A 483 -15.91 0.94 1.25
N MET A 484 -14.96 1.78 1.67
CA MET A 484 -14.60 1.93 3.09
C MET A 484 -15.75 2.49 3.91
N GLU A 485 -16.52 3.45 3.37
CA GLU A 485 -17.70 3.99 4.03
C GLU A 485 -18.80 2.93 4.21
N ILE A 486 -19.05 2.11 3.18
CA ILE A 486 -20.03 1.01 3.26
C ILE A 486 -19.64 0.02 4.36
N ILE A 487 -18.36 -0.34 4.43
CA ILE A 487 -17.86 -1.28 5.45
C ILE A 487 -17.97 -0.67 6.85
N ARG A 488 -17.59 0.60 7.02
CA ARG A 488 -17.74 1.32 8.28
C ARG A 488 -19.21 1.39 8.71
N ASP A 489 -20.10 1.71 7.79
CA ASP A 489 -21.53 1.81 8.05
C ASP A 489 -22.14 0.48 8.46
N LEU A 490 -21.70 -0.65 7.87
CA LEU A 490 -22.07 -2.00 8.30
C LEU A 490 -21.64 -2.26 9.74
N ARG A 491 -20.39 -1.96 10.08
CA ARG A 491 -19.84 -2.13 11.43
C ARG A 491 -20.54 -1.23 12.46
N MET A 492 -20.95 -0.03 12.07
CA MET A 492 -21.69 0.91 12.91
C MET A 492 -23.20 0.62 12.99
N ALA A 493 -23.67 -0.51 12.46
CA ALA A 493 -25.07 -0.90 12.49
C ALA A 493 -26.05 0.04 11.75
N LYS A 494 -25.59 0.82 10.79
CA LYS A 494 -26.48 1.63 9.97
C LYS A 494 -27.36 0.78 9.04
N PHE A 495 -26.87 -0.41 8.69
CA PHE A 495 -27.62 -1.44 7.98
C PHE A 495 -27.14 -2.84 8.44
N ASP A 496 -27.95 -3.88 8.18
CA ASP A 496 -27.78 -5.21 8.76
C ASP A 496 -27.20 -6.21 7.76
N VAL A 497 -27.42 -5.98 6.47
CA VAL A 497 -27.06 -6.92 5.40
C VAL A 497 -26.22 -6.24 4.33
N LEU A 498 -25.09 -6.85 4.00
CA LEU A 498 -24.28 -6.46 2.84
C LEU A 498 -24.32 -7.56 1.78
N ILE A 499 -24.76 -7.20 0.58
CA ILE A 499 -24.81 -8.11 -0.58
C ILE A 499 -23.63 -7.79 -1.51
N GLY A 500 -22.98 -8.81 -2.04
CA GLY A 500 -21.90 -8.61 -3.00
C GLY A 500 -21.56 -9.84 -3.82
N ILE A 501 -20.83 -9.64 -4.93
CA ILE A 501 -20.44 -10.73 -5.82
C ILE A 501 -19.13 -11.38 -5.34
N ASN A 502 -18.07 -10.62 -5.27
CA ASN A 502 -16.72 -11.10 -5.01
C ASN A 502 -15.93 -10.19 -4.04
N LEU A 503 -16.67 -9.40 -3.29
CA LEU A 503 -16.17 -8.21 -2.64
C LEU A 503 -15.45 -8.47 -1.33
N LEU A 504 -15.60 -9.68 -0.83
CA LEU A 504 -15.28 -10.04 0.54
C LEU A 504 -14.12 -11.04 0.61
N ARG A 505 -13.40 -11.23 -0.51
CA ARG A 505 -12.31 -12.20 -0.57
C ARG A 505 -11.14 -11.83 0.32
N GLU A 506 -10.86 -10.52 0.51
CA GLU A 506 -9.55 -10.13 1.02
C GLU A 506 -9.62 -8.94 1.99
N GLY A 507 -8.89 -9.04 3.10
CA GLY A 507 -8.54 -7.90 3.96
C GLY A 507 -9.64 -7.32 4.85
N LEU A 508 -10.86 -7.87 4.88
CA LEU A 508 -11.92 -7.35 5.73
C LEU A 508 -11.99 -8.09 7.08
N ASP A 509 -11.81 -7.32 8.14
CA ASP A 509 -11.99 -7.76 9.51
C ASP A 509 -13.35 -7.28 10.04
N LEU A 510 -14.35 -8.18 10.01
CA LEU A 510 -15.74 -7.89 10.37
C LEU A 510 -16.21 -8.82 11.49
N PRO A 511 -15.82 -8.59 12.74
CA PRO A 511 -16.20 -9.46 13.86
C PRO A 511 -17.72 -9.43 14.16
N GLU A 512 -18.42 -8.41 13.66
CA GLU A 512 -19.88 -8.27 13.81
C GLU A 512 -20.67 -9.22 12.89
N VAL A 513 -20.00 -9.82 11.89
CA VAL A 513 -20.63 -10.76 10.95
C VAL A 513 -20.73 -12.15 11.57
N SER A 514 -21.95 -12.60 11.82
CA SER A 514 -22.24 -13.94 12.34
C SER A 514 -22.83 -14.88 11.28
N LEU A 515 -23.35 -14.35 10.16
CA LEU A 515 -23.90 -15.15 9.07
C LEU A 515 -23.26 -14.78 7.73
N VAL A 516 -22.86 -15.81 7.00
CA VAL A 516 -22.51 -15.70 5.57
C VAL A 516 -23.44 -16.61 4.78
N ALA A 517 -24.20 -16.05 3.86
CA ALA A 517 -25.07 -16.78 2.95
C ALA A 517 -24.47 -16.81 1.54
N ILE A 518 -24.35 -18.00 0.97
CA ILE A 518 -23.81 -18.23 -0.37
C ILE A 518 -24.93 -18.73 -1.25
N LEU A 519 -25.47 -17.87 -2.12
CA LEU A 519 -26.54 -18.25 -3.05
C LEU A 519 -25.93 -18.99 -4.26
N ASP A 520 -26.69 -19.94 -4.82
CA ASP A 520 -26.26 -20.75 -5.96
C ASP A 520 -24.83 -21.32 -5.77
N ALA A 521 -24.60 -21.95 -4.63
CA ALA A 521 -23.27 -22.47 -4.28
C ALA A 521 -22.84 -23.64 -5.18
N ASP A 522 -23.77 -24.33 -5.83
CA ASP A 522 -23.55 -25.45 -6.77
C ASP A 522 -23.23 -25.02 -8.20
N LYS A 523 -23.22 -23.73 -8.50
CA LYS A 523 -22.82 -23.21 -9.82
C LYS A 523 -21.32 -23.09 -9.91
N GLU A 524 -20.66 -24.17 -10.30
CA GLU A 524 -19.21 -24.22 -10.42
C GLU A 524 -18.66 -23.11 -11.30
N GLY A 525 -17.50 -22.58 -10.91
CA GLY A 525 -16.80 -21.50 -11.60
C GLY A 525 -15.87 -20.74 -10.65
N PHE A 526 -15.21 -19.72 -11.16
CA PHE A 526 -14.23 -18.95 -10.41
C PHE A 526 -14.74 -18.40 -9.06
N LEU A 527 -16.03 -18.01 -8.99
CA LEU A 527 -16.65 -17.48 -7.77
C LEU A 527 -17.07 -18.56 -6.77
N ARG A 528 -17.08 -19.82 -7.17
CA ARG A 528 -17.47 -20.98 -6.37
C ARG A 528 -16.39 -22.07 -6.39
N SER A 529 -15.14 -21.68 -6.71
CA SER A 529 -13.98 -22.55 -6.55
C SER A 529 -13.71 -22.84 -5.07
N GLU A 530 -13.01 -23.91 -4.77
CA GLU A 530 -12.59 -24.30 -3.42
C GLU A 530 -11.99 -23.10 -2.65
N THR A 531 -10.99 -22.44 -3.23
CA THR A 531 -10.33 -21.26 -2.64
C THR A 531 -11.34 -20.16 -2.32
N SER A 532 -12.26 -19.87 -3.27
CA SER A 532 -13.27 -18.83 -3.10
C SER A 532 -14.25 -19.15 -1.96
N LEU A 533 -14.67 -20.41 -1.86
CA LEU A 533 -15.57 -20.87 -0.80
C LEU A 533 -14.89 -20.82 0.56
N ILE A 534 -13.67 -21.33 0.72
CA ILE A 534 -12.90 -21.29 1.97
C ILE A 534 -12.69 -19.84 2.43
N GLN A 535 -12.34 -18.93 1.54
CA GLN A 535 -12.15 -17.50 1.85
C GLN A 535 -13.47 -16.84 2.30
N THR A 536 -14.57 -17.18 1.65
CA THR A 536 -15.91 -16.65 1.98
C THR A 536 -16.39 -17.19 3.33
N ILE A 537 -16.25 -18.49 3.58
CA ILE A 537 -16.53 -19.15 4.87
C ILE A 537 -15.75 -18.49 6.00
N GLY A 538 -14.46 -18.20 5.78
CA GLY A 538 -13.56 -17.58 6.75
C GLY A 538 -14.01 -16.19 7.23
N ARG A 539 -14.95 -15.52 6.54
CA ARG A 539 -15.50 -14.22 6.98
C ARG A 539 -16.38 -14.34 8.22
N ALA A 540 -17.04 -15.47 8.44
CA ALA A 540 -17.80 -15.75 9.66
C ALA A 540 -16.93 -16.28 10.81
N ALA A 541 -15.67 -16.63 10.58
CA ALA A 541 -14.79 -17.27 11.58
C ALA A 541 -14.28 -16.31 12.68
N ARG A 542 -14.69 -15.05 12.67
CA ARG A 542 -14.34 -14.03 13.68
C ARG A 542 -15.44 -13.79 14.72
N ASN A 543 -16.57 -14.45 14.53
CA ASN A 543 -17.69 -14.44 15.47
C ASN A 543 -17.84 -15.81 16.12
N ALA A 544 -18.07 -15.84 17.43
CA ALA A 544 -18.25 -17.10 18.16
C ALA A 544 -19.50 -17.87 17.71
N GLU A 545 -20.53 -17.15 17.23
CA GLU A 545 -21.77 -17.69 16.68
C GLU A 545 -21.74 -17.77 15.13
N GLY A 546 -20.52 -17.82 14.55
CA GLY A 546 -20.32 -17.83 13.11
C GLY A 546 -20.99 -19.02 12.42
N LYS A 547 -21.80 -18.74 11.41
CA LYS A 547 -22.53 -19.72 10.60
C LYS A 547 -22.43 -19.38 9.13
N VAL A 548 -22.35 -20.41 8.30
CA VAL A 548 -22.43 -20.29 6.83
C VAL A 548 -23.57 -21.14 6.31
N VAL A 549 -24.40 -20.56 5.46
CA VAL A 549 -25.45 -21.27 4.73
C VAL A 549 -25.12 -21.25 3.25
N MET A 550 -24.96 -22.43 2.66
CA MET A 550 -24.79 -22.62 1.23
C MET A 550 -26.10 -23.10 0.63
N TYR A 551 -26.69 -22.31 -0.25
CA TYR A 551 -27.90 -22.73 -0.98
C TYR A 551 -27.50 -23.47 -2.25
N ALA A 552 -27.79 -24.76 -2.30
CA ALA A 552 -27.40 -25.66 -3.39
C ALA A 552 -28.32 -26.87 -3.45
N ASP A 553 -28.64 -27.34 -4.66
CA ASP A 553 -29.43 -28.58 -4.87
C ASP A 553 -28.52 -29.81 -4.94
N ARG A 554 -27.22 -29.60 -5.14
CA ARG A 554 -26.21 -30.67 -5.15
C ARG A 554 -24.89 -30.16 -4.53
N ILE A 555 -24.17 -31.08 -3.89
CA ILE A 555 -22.81 -30.78 -3.40
C ILE A 555 -21.82 -31.00 -4.55
N THR A 556 -21.07 -29.96 -4.90
CA THR A 556 -20.00 -30.01 -5.90
C THR A 556 -18.67 -30.44 -5.27
N PRO A 557 -17.67 -30.90 -6.06
CA PRO A 557 -16.34 -31.20 -5.55
C PRO A 557 -15.68 -30.02 -4.80
N SER A 558 -15.87 -28.79 -5.30
CA SER A 558 -15.36 -27.58 -4.65
C SER A 558 -16.03 -27.32 -3.30
N MET A 559 -17.33 -27.55 -3.19
CA MET A 559 -18.08 -27.45 -1.92
C MET A 559 -17.62 -28.53 -0.93
N GLU A 560 -17.53 -29.78 -1.37
CA GLU A 560 -17.11 -30.91 -0.54
C GLU A 560 -15.73 -30.65 0.08
N THR A 561 -14.77 -30.20 -0.73
CA THR A 561 -13.42 -29.88 -0.26
C THR A 561 -13.42 -28.72 0.73
N ALA A 562 -14.18 -27.64 0.45
CA ALA A 562 -14.27 -26.50 1.34
C ALA A 562 -14.92 -26.83 2.68
N ILE A 563 -15.99 -27.64 2.68
CA ILE A 563 -16.68 -28.10 3.90
C ILE A 563 -15.74 -28.98 4.71
N ARG A 564 -15.14 -30.01 4.10
CA ARG A 564 -14.21 -30.93 4.76
C ARG A 564 -13.04 -30.20 5.40
N GLU A 565 -12.44 -29.23 4.71
CA GLU A 565 -11.32 -28.45 5.24
C GLU A 565 -11.77 -27.55 6.40
N THR A 566 -12.93 -26.95 6.31
CA THR A 566 -13.51 -26.14 7.40
C THR A 566 -13.78 -27.00 8.64
N GLU A 567 -14.33 -28.20 8.47
CA GLU A 567 -14.57 -29.14 9.56
C GLU A 567 -13.25 -29.65 10.18
N ARG A 568 -12.23 -29.95 9.36
CA ARG A 568 -10.89 -30.32 9.84
C ARG A 568 -10.30 -29.23 10.75
N ARG A 569 -10.29 -27.98 10.27
CA ARG A 569 -9.78 -26.83 11.03
C ARG A 569 -10.58 -26.60 12.31
N ARG A 570 -11.91 -26.71 12.24
CA ARG A 570 -12.79 -26.60 13.40
C ARG A 570 -12.49 -27.69 14.45
N GLY A 571 -12.26 -28.95 14.02
CA GLY A 571 -11.90 -30.06 14.91
C GLY A 571 -10.57 -29.83 15.61
N ILE A 572 -9.53 -29.38 14.89
CA ILE A 572 -8.20 -29.06 15.45
C ILE A 572 -8.34 -27.95 16.50
N GLN A 573 -9.02 -26.86 16.18
CA GLN A 573 -9.21 -25.75 17.11
C GLN A 573 -10.01 -26.16 18.35
N ASN A 574 -11.06 -26.96 18.19
CA ASN A 574 -11.86 -27.42 19.31
C ASN A 574 -11.05 -28.30 20.27
N ALA A 575 -10.29 -29.25 19.75
CA ALA A 575 -9.41 -30.11 20.56
C ALA A 575 -8.38 -29.27 21.33
N TYR A 576 -7.81 -28.25 20.69
CA TYR A 576 -6.89 -27.32 21.34
C TYR A 576 -7.59 -26.54 22.48
N ASN A 577 -8.79 -26.01 22.22
CA ASN A 577 -9.58 -25.27 23.22
C ASN A 577 -9.90 -26.13 24.44
N GLU A 578 -10.34 -27.38 24.23
CA GLU A 578 -10.65 -28.33 25.30
C GLU A 578 -9.42 -28.66 26.15
N SER A 579 -8.27 -28.91 25.51
CA SER A 579 -7.04 -29.25 26.20
C SER A 579 -6.45 -28.09 27.03
N HIS A 580 -6.75 -26.83 26.65
CA HIS A 580 -6.24 -25.63 27.31
C HIS A 580 -7.30 -24.86 28.11
N GLY A 581 -8.56 -25.36 28.16
CA GLY A 581 -9.66 -24.71 28.88
C GLY A 581 -10.05 -23.34 28.29
N ILE A 582 -9.88 -23.14 26.97
CA ILE A 582 -10.16 -21.88 26.30
C ILE A 582 -11.63 -21.83 25.91
N VAL A 583 -12.30 -20.74 26.28
CA VAL A 583 -13.68 -20.45 25.85
C VAL A 583 -13.62 -19.45 24.70
N PRO A 584 -14.14 -19.78 23.49
CA PRO A 584 -14.15 -18.88 22.36
C PRO A 584 -14.84 -17.55 22.68
N LYS A 585 -14.23 -16.43 22.33
CA LYS A 585 -14.81 -15.09 22.53
C LYS A 585 -14.65 -14.27 21.25
N THR A 586 -15.76 -13.65 20.82
CA THR A 586 -15.74 -12.71 19.68
C THR A 586 -14.81 -11.53 20.01
N VAL A 587 -13.90 -11.19 19.11
CA VAL A 587 -12.98 -10.07 19.27
C VAL A 587 -13.72 -8.76 19.01
N ILE A 588 -13.80 -7.90 20.00
CA ILE A 588 -14.35 -6.55 19.84
C ILE A 588 -13.20 -5.62 19.45
N LYS A 589 -13.19 -5.16 18.20
CA LYS A 589 -12.24 -4.13 17.74
C LYS A 589 -12.97 -2.78 17.62
N SER A 590 -12.37 -1.72 18.14
CA SER A 590 -12.85 -0.36 17.88
C SER A 590 -12.86 -0.09 16.36
N VAL A 591 -13.90 0.60 15.90
CA VAL A 591 -13.93 1.10 14.51
C VAL A 591 -12.92 2.23 14.44
N ARG A 592 -11.69 1.93 14.04
CA ARG A 592 -10.67 2.96 13.77
C ARG A 592 -11.01 3.60 12.42
N ASP A 593 -10.94 4.92 12.35
CA ASP A 593 -11.04 5.63 11.08
C ASP A 593 -9.80 5.27 10.25
N LEU A 594 -9.99 4.48 9.20
CA LEU A 594 -8.95 4.18 8.20
C LEU A 594 -8.46 5.45 7.47
N ILE A 595 -9.15 6.57 7.66
CA ILE A 595 -8.82 7.90 7.13
C ILE A 595 -7.59 8.52 7.85
N GLU A 596 -7.25 8.07 9.07
CA GLU A 596 -6.08 8.60 9.79
C GLU A 596 -4.72 8.20 9.19
N ILE A 597 -4.66 7.23 8.27
CA ILE A 597 -3.41 6.82 7.61
C ILE A 597 -2.97 7.81 6.53
N SER A 598 -3.90 8.63 6.04
CA SER A 598 -3.66 9.68 5.04
C SER A 598 -3.66 11.10 5.60
N SER A 599 -3.79 11.29 6.91
CA SER A 599 -3.73 12.61 7.55
C SER A 599 -2.38 12.81 8.22
N PRO A 600 -1.68 13.93 7.96
CA PRO A 600 -0.32 14.18 8.47
C PRO A 600 -0.23 14.51 9.96
N THR A 601 -1.24 14.23 10.77
CA THR A 601 -1.30 14.62 12.19
C THR A 601 -1.59 13.47 13.15
N ALA A 602 -0.93 12.33 12.95
CA ALA A 602 -0.76 11.36 14.03
C ALA A 602 0.64 11.51 14.65
N GLU A 603 0.99 12.74 15.09
CA GLU A 603 1.98 12.88 16.14
C GLU A 603 1.49 12.09 17.36
N ARG A 604 2.22 11.02 17.64
CA ARG A 604 2.31 10.29 18.89
C ARG A 604 1.37 10.80 20.00
N LYS A 605 0.13 10.37 20.05
CA LYS A 605 -0.58 10.13 21.30
C LYS A 605 -0.15 8.76 21.86
N GLY A 606 1.12 8.62 22.04
CA GLY A 606 1.70 7.63 22.93
C GLY A 606 1.71 8.19 24.33
N ARG A 607 0.55 8.20 24.95
CA ARG A 607 0.37 8.03 26.40
C ARG A 607 -1.13 7.85 26.62
N ALA A 608 -1.51 6.62 26.86
CA ALA A 608 -2.83 6.29 27.34
C ALA A 608 -3.22 7.20 28.53
N GLY A 609 -4.35 7.91 28.36
CA GLY A 609 -5.28 8.19 29.41
C GLY A 609 -4.77 8.82 30.72
N ILE A 610 -3.88 9.81 30.68
CA ILE A 610 -3.81 10.76 31.80
C ILE A 610 -4.95 11.76 31.56
N LYS A 611 -6.07 11.57 32.23
CA LYS A 611 -7.12 12.58 32.32
C LYS A 611 -6.48 13.81 32.97
N LEU A 612 -6.20 14.82 32.16
CA LEU A 612 -5.75 16.12 32.64
C LEU A 612 -6.75 16.62 33.69
N THR A 613 -6.28 17.03 34.83
CA THR A 613 -7.11 17.69 35.84
C THR A 613 -7.67 19.01 35.27
N LYS A 614 -8.76 19.50 35.82
CA LYS A 614 -9.39 20.74 35.34
C LYS A 614 -8.42 21.93 35.32
N ALA A 615 -7.51 22.00 36.28
CA ALA A 615 -6.46 23.02 36.37
C ALA A 615 -5.37 22.87 35.29
N GLU A 616 -5.00 21.63 34.92
CA GLU A 616 -4.05 21.36 33.84
C GLU A 616 -4.64 21.64 32.47
N LYS A 617 -5.93 21.34 32.25
CA LYS A 617 -6.67 21.73 31.04
C LYS A 617 -6.73 23.24 30.86
N GLU A 618 -7.05 23.98 31.91
CA GLU A 618 -7.12 25.46 31.86
C GLU A 618 -5.73 26.06 31.57
N LYS A 619 -4.68 25.49 32.12
CA LYS A 619 -3.30 25.93 31.87
C LYS A 619 -2.86 25.68 30.42
N GLU A 620 -3.23 24.55 29.87
CA GLU A 620 -2.92 24.20 28.48
C GLU A 620 -3.74 25.04 27.49
N ILE A 621 -5.02 25.28 27.78
CA ILE A 621 -5.86 26.19 26.98
C ILE A 621 -5.26 27.60 26.96
N ALA A 622 -4.83 28.12 28.11
CA ALA A 622 -4.22 29.46 28.20
C ALA A 622 -2.90 29.54 27.41
N ARG A 623 -2.11 28.45 27.38
CA ARG A 623 -0.88 28.35 26.59
C ARG A 623 -1.20 28.38 25.08
N LEU A 624 -2.15 27.57 24.63
CA LEU A 624 -2.58 27.49 23.23
C LEU A 624 -3.22 28.80 22.75
N GLU A 625 -3.99 29.48 23.59
CA GLU A 625 -4.54 30.80 23.27
C GLU A 625 -3.47 31.87 23.07
N LYS A 626 -2.40 31.83 23.88
CA LYS A 626 -1.27 32.74 23.72
C LYS A 626 -0.56 32.48 22.38
N GLN A 627 -0.29 31.21 22.05
CA GLN A 627 0.34 30.81 20.79
C GLN A 627 -0.54 31.17 19.58
N MET A 628 -1.85 30.94 19.66
CA MET A 628 -2.80 31.31 18.61
C MET A 628 -2.80 32.82 18.33
N LYS A 629 -2.77 33.66 19.37
CA LYS A 629 -2.68 35.10 19.22
C LYS A 629 -1.35 35.56 18.64
N GLU A 630 -0.27 34.85 18.96
CA GLU A 630 1.06 35.13 18.45
C GLU A 630 1.15 34.75 16.97
N ALA A 631 0.65 33.57 16.59
CA ALA A 631 0.52 33.13 15.20
C ALA A 631 -0.35 34.11 14.36
N ALA A 632 -1.49 34.56 14.91
CA ALA A 632 -2.34 35.52 14.23
C ALA A 632 -1.64 36.88 14.02
N ARG A 633 -0.80 37.34 14.96
CA ARG A 633 0.03 38.54 14.80
C ARG A 633 1.10 38.41 13.73
N MET A 634 1.61 37.20 13.55
CA MET A 634 2.62 36.85 12.51
C MET A 634 1.95 36.61 11.15
N MET A 635 0.63 36.78 11.04
CA MET A 635 -0.18 36.45 9.84
C MET A 635 -0.20 34.97 9.45
N GLU A 636 0.12 34.07 10.38
CA GLU A 636 0.09 32.61 10.20
C GLU A 636 -1.33 32.07 10.48
N TYR A 637 -2.29 32.46 9.64
CA TYR A 637 -3.72 32.20 9.88
C TYR A 637 -4.09 30.71 9.88
N GLU A 638 -3.40 29.88 9.12
CA GLU A 638 -3.61 28.42 9.09
C GLU A 638 -3.17 27.78 10.42
N TYR A 639 -2.01 28.18 10.94
CA TYR A 639 -1.53 27.71 12.23
C TYR A 639 -2.40 28.21 13.38
N ALA A 640 -2.85 29.46 13.32
CA ALA A 640 -3.80 30.00 14.27
C ALA A 640 -5.15 29.23 14.25
N ALA A 641 -5.60 28.77 13.07
CA ALA A 641 -6.80 27.95 12.94
C ALA A 641 -6.62 26.56 13.58
N ILE A 642 -5.48 25.90 13.38
CA ILE A 642 -5.16 24.61 14.02
C ILE A 642 -5.16 24.74 15.55
N LEU A 643 -4.53 25.77 16.08
CA LEU A 643 -4.50 26.03 17.53
C LEU A 643 -5.90 26.33 18.09
N ARG A 644 -6.74 27.07 17.34
CA ARG A 644 -8.14 27.29 17.68
C ARG A 644 -8.91 25.97 17.79
N ASP A 645 -8.74 25.08 16.84
CA ASP A 645 -9.44 23.80 16.80
C ASP A 645 -9.02 22.89 17.96
N GLN A 646 -7.73 22.90 18.34
CA GLN A 646 -7.23 22.24 19.56
C GLN A 646 -7.83 22.82 20.85
N ILE A 647 -7.99 24.14 20.93
CA ILE A 647 -8.64 24.80 22.07
C ILE A 647 -10.11 24.39 22.17
N ILE A 648 -10.82 24.32 21.04
CA ILE A 648 -12.23 23.89 20.97
C ILE A 648 -12.35 22.43 21.44
N GLU A 649 -11.46 21.54 21.02
CA GLU A 649 -11.45 20.14 21.43
C GLU A 649 -11.20 19.97 22.95
N LEU A 650 -10.27 20.74 23.50
CA LEU A 650 -10.00 20.74 24.93
C LEU A 650 -11.15 21.32 25.76
N ARG A 651 -11.92 22.27 25.24
CA ARG A 651 -13.11 22.84 25.89
C ARG A 651 -14.34 21.94 25.78
N GLY A 652 -14.46 21.16 24.71
CA GLY A 652 -15.60 20.26 24.45
C GLY A 652 -15.55 18.93 25.19
N LYS A 653 -14.45 18.61 25.85
CA LYS A 653 -14.27 17.48 26.74
C LYS A 653 -14.15 17.95 28.20
#